data_9b543f454e9d37b1e340ee9bb34e4ce4
#
_entry.id   9b543f454e9d37b1e340ee9bb34e4ce4
#
_cell.length_a   1.000
_cell.length_b   1.000
_cell.length_c   1.000
_cell.angle_alpha   90.00
_cell.angle_beta   90.00
_cell.angle_gamma   90.00
#
_symmetry.space_group_name_H-M   'P 1'
#
loop_
_entity.id
_entity.type
_entity.pdbx_description
1 polymer ?
#
loop_
_entity_poly.entity_id
_entity_poly.type
_entity_poly.pdbx_seq_one_letter_code
_entity_poly.pdbx_strand_id
1 'polypeptide(L)'
;MKTAVVAAYHNVGCAGIEALLRAGIRIQAVFTYADDPGEAQWFGSVAELAARHGIPTFAPDDINHALWVERIRKLEPDFLFSFYYRDLIKKPILDIPKAGCMNLHGSLLPKYRGRAPINWAIVNGESETGVTLHHMTLRADDGDIICQASVAIADDDTAVSLNQKMTELTGTMLDEHLPAILAGTAGRTPQDTSKATTFGGRTPEDGAIDWSGSATEVRNLVRAVTRPYPGAFTYRGTTKLMVWQGKVVEAGAEKARPGTVINTDPLTVMCGKGAFEIELGQPAGGLYTNGEGLVSELNLAHGTRLGPEPRRSSGPTRKTRVLILGVNGFIGNALTERLLEAGNFEIHGMDLNADAIARFVDHPDFYFHEGDISISRDWIEYHVKKCDVILPLVAIATPIEYTRNPLRVFELDFEENLRIVRYCVKYNKRVIFPSTSEVYGMCEDDAFDEDKSPLILGPISKQRWIYSCSKQLLDRVIWAYGKSAGLRFTLFRPFNWLGPRLDSLDSARIGSSRAITQLILNLVEGTPIQLVDGGAQKRCFTDVSEGIECLYRLIDNRAGNCDGEIVNIGNPDNEASILELAEILLEEFDKHPLRDQFPAFSGMHAIESQRYYGDGYQDVKHRRPSIKNAKRLIDWEPRIMLRESVKETLDFFLRDYVEQRDSLAKLDAIKQAKG
;
A
#
# COMPACT_ATOMS: atom_id res chain seq x y z
N MET A 1 18.91 36.90 -26.00
CA MET A 1 18.23 36.40 -24.79
C MET A 1 18.90 35.07 -24.49
N LYS A 2 19.36 34.87 -23.25
CA LYS A 2 19.98 33.61 -22.85
C LYS A 2 18.92 32.52 -22.64
N THR A 3 19.26 31.29 -22.88
CA THR A 3 18.36 30.15 -22.82
C THR A 3 18.82 29.16 -21.76
N ALA A 4 17.85 28.46 -21.14
CA ALA A 4 18.15 27.43 -20.14
C ALA A 4 17.24 26.21 -20.28
N VAL A 5 17.78 25.05 -19.91
CA VAL A 5 17.04 23.88 -19.48
C VAL A 5 17.12 23.80 -17.96
N VAL A 6 16.02 23.46 -17.30
CA VAL A 6 15.95 23.43 -15.84
C VAL A 6 15.52 22.04 -15.39
N ALA A 7 16.27 21.44 -14.46
CA ALA A 7 15.88 20.25 -13.72
C ALA A 7 15.51 20.67 -12.29
N ALA A 8 14.24 20.54 -11.90
CA ALA A 8 13.76 21.19 -10.68
C ALA A 8 12.70 20.37 -9.94
N TYR A 9 12.68 20.52 -8.62
CA TYR A 9 11.66 19.91 -7.76
C TYR A 9 11.42 20.76 -6.51
N HIS A 10 10.23 20.65 -5.90
CA HIS A 10 9.89 21.28 -4.63
C HIS A 10 9.83 22.83 -4.69
N ASN A 11 9.57 23.51 -3.53
CA ASN A 11 9.51 24.97 -3.43
C ASN A 11 10.79 25.67 -3.93
N VAL A 12 11.94 25.10 -3.64
CA VAL A 12 13.22 25.64 -4.09
C VAL A 12 13.34 25.60 -5.62
N GLY A 13 12.78 24.52 -6.23
CA GLY A 13 12.65 24.42 -7.69
C GLY A 13 11.76 25.53 -8.26
N CYS A 14 10.63 25.81 -7.62
CA CYS A 14 9.76 26.89 -8.02
C CYS A 14 10.44 28.28 -7.91
N ALA A 15 11.08 28.55 -6.77
CA ALA A 15 11.81 29.80 -6.54
C ALA A 15 12.93 30.01 -7.55
N GLY A 16 13.66 28.93 -7.90
CA GLY A 16 14.71 28.96 -8.92
C GLY A 16 14.16 29.29 -10.31
N ILE A 17 13.08 28.66 -10.73
CA ILE A 17 12.41 28.95 -12.01
C ILE A 17 11.94 30.39 -12.05
N GLU A 18 11.27 30.90 -11.01
CA GLU A 18 10.81 32.27 -10.93
C GLU A 18 11.96 33.28 -11.01
N ALA A 19 13.08 33.03 -10.32
CA ALA A 19 14.25 33.88 -10.40
C ALA A 19 14.84 33.93 -11.82
N LEU A 20 14.93 32.80 -12.51
CA LEU A 20 15.39 32.74 -13.91
C LEU A 20 14.46 33.53 -14.85
N LEU A 21 13.15 33.42 -14.65
CA LEU A 21 12.16 34.17 -15.44
C LEU A 21 12.27 35.69 -15.18
N ARG A 22 12.41 36.12 -13.92
CA ARG A 22 12.64 37.53 -13.57
C ARG A 22 13.93 38.07 -14.19
N ALA A 23 14.98 37.26 -14.27
CA ALA A 23 16.25 37.61 -14.91
C ALA A 23 16.16 37.65 -16.47
N GLY A 24 15.01 37.37 -17.05
CA GLY A 24 14.81 37.40 -18.50
C GLY A 24 15.40 36.20 -19.25
N ILE A 25 15.65 35.08 -18.55
CA ILE A 25 16.10 33.82 -19.17
C ILE A 25 14.91 33.12 -19.82
N ARG A 26 15.07 32.70 -21.06
CA ARG A 26 14.09 31.86 -21.75
C ARG A 26 14.31 30.41 -21.33
N ILE A 27 13.41 29.89 -20.49
CA ILE A 27 13.42 28.47 -20.15
C ILE A 27 12.80 27.67 -21.30
N GLN A 28 13.58 26.78 -21.90
CA GLN A 28 13.18 25.99 -23.06
C GLN A 28 12.50 24.68 -22.68
N ALA A 29 12.85 24.13 -21.53
CA ALA A 29 12.25 22.92 -20.98
C ALA A 29 12.51 22.83 -19.47
N VAL A 30 11.54 22.25 -18.75
CA VAL A 30 11.67 21.86 -17.35
C VAL A 30 11.60 20.35 -17.24
N PHE A 31 12.54 19.75 -16.52
CA PHE A 31 12.53 18.36 -16.10
C PHE A 31 12.20 18.30 -14.61
N THR A 32 11.21 17.54 -14.24
CA THR A 32 10.72 17.39 -12.84
C THR A 32 10.28 15.95 -12.59
N TYR A 33 9.60 15.71 -11.50
CA TYR A 33 8.95 14.43 -11.20
C TYR A 33 7.45 14.57 -11.35
N ALA A 34 6.78 13.47 -11.70
CA ALA A 34 5.33 13.41 -11.59
C ALA A 34 4.96 13.55 -10.11
N ASP A 35 4.00 14.43 -9.83
CA ASP A 35 3.46 14.56 -8.49
C ASP A 35 2.84 13.22 -8.09
N ASP A 36 3.32 12.60 -7.02
CA ASP A 36 2.78 11.35 -6.51
C ASP A 36 1.49 11.64 -5.74
N PRO A 37 0.32 11.17 -6.19
CA PRO A 37 -0.94 11.38 -5.47
C PRO A 37 -0.95 10.79 -4.04
N GLY A 38 0.00 9.89 -3.75
CA GLY A 38 0.18 9.29 -2.42
C GLY A 38 1.17 10.03 -1.51
N GLU A 39 1.91 11.03 -2.04
CA GLU A 39 2.78 11.89 -1.23
C GLU A 39 1.98 13.11 -0.73
N ALA A 40 2.01 13.36 0.58
CA ALA A 40 1.41 14.59 1.12
C ALA A 40 2.15 15.79 0.54
N GLN A 41 1.56 16.43 -0.47
CA GLN A 41 2.12 17.62 -1.13
C GLN A 41 1.97 18.83 -0.22
N TRP A 42 3.02 19.15 0.54
CA TRP A 42 3.13 20.35 1.36
C TRP A 42 3.96 21.46 0.69
N PHE A 43 4.35 21.25 -0.55
CA PHE A 43 5.21 22.13 -1.34
C PHE A 43 4.58 22.41 -2.73
N GLY A 44 5.06 23.48 -3.38
CA GLY A 44 4.57 23.89 -4.70
C GLY A 44 4.96 22.92 -5.80
N SER A 45 4.07 22.76 -6.78
CA SER A 45 4.31 21.95 -7.97
C SER A 45 5.12 22.73 -9.03
N VAL A 46 6.29 22.22 -9.37
CA VAL A 46 7.12 22.74 -10.47
C VAL A 46 6.39 22.58 -11.81
N ALA A 47 5.67 21.47 -11.99
CA ALA A 47 4.90 21.23 -13.21
C ALA A 47 3.78 22.24 -13.41
N GLU A 48 3.04 22.56 -12.32
CA GLU A 48 1.99 23.58 -12.34
C GLU A 48 2.55 24.98 -12.64
N LEU A 49 3.66 25.35 -11.98
CA LEU A 49 4.33 26.62 -12.25
C LEU A 49 4.78 26.73 -13.72
N ALA A 50 5.42 25.71 -14.25
CA ALA A 50 5.86 25.69 -15.65
C ALA A 50 4.68 25.79 -16.61
N ALA A 51 3.56 25.11 -16.31
CA ALA A 51 2.33 25.19 -17.11
C ALA A 51 1.75 26.61 -17.16
N ARG A 52 1.74 27.33 -16.02
CA ARG A 52 1.29 28.74 -15.96
C ARG A 52 2.12 29.66 -16.87
N HIS A 53 3.38 29.34 -17.09
CA HIS A 53 4.28 30.10 -17.96
C HIS A 53 4.42 29.51 -19.38
N GLY A 54 3.65 28.49 -19.72
CA GLY A 54 3.68 27.83 -21.04
C GLY A 54 5.02 27.14 -21.34
N ILE A 55 5.76 26.69 -20.32
CA ILE A 55 7.07 26.06 -20.47
C ILE A 55 6.88 24.56 -20.64
N PRO A 56 7.46 23.95 -21.70
CA PRO A 56 7.43 22.49 -21.88
C PRO A 56 8.01 21.75 -20.67
N THR A 57 7.26 20.81 -20.11
CA THR A 57 7.62 20.10 -18.87
C THR A 57 7.62 18.59 -19.10
N PHE A 58 8.61 17.90 -18.55
CA PHE A 58 8.82 16.46 -18.68
C PHE A 58 9.16 15.86 -17.33
N ALA A 59 8.64 14.65 -17.09
CA ALA A 59 8.90 13.85 -15.90
C ALA A 59 9.47 12.47 -16.32
N PRO A 60 10.75 12.38 -16.68
CA PRO A 60 11.37 11.12 -17.09
C PRO A 60 11.69 10.23 -15.90
N ASP A 61 11.64 8.90 -16.08
CA ASP A 61 12.15 7.94 -15.08
C ASP A 61 13.69 8.03 -14.95
N ASP A 62 14.40 8.37 -16.03
CA ASP A 62 15.84 8.67 -16.06
C ASP A 62 16.11 9.78 -17.08
N ILE A 63 16.47 10.97 -16.62
CA ILE A 63 16.83 12.10 -17.49
C ILE A 63 18.04 11.78 -18.38
N ASN A 64 18.90 10.84 -17.99
CA ASN A 64 20.09 10.45 -18.74
C ASN A 64 19.80 9.45 -19.87
N HIS A 65 18.56 9.02 -20.05
CA HIS A 65 18.17 8.18 -21.17
C HIS A 65 18.43 8.89 -22.51
N ALA A 66 18.90 8.17 -23.53
CA ALA A 66 19.33 8.73 -24.83
C ALA A 66 18.30 9.68 -25.48
N LEU A 67 17.01 9.40 -25.32
CA LEU A 67 15.90 10.25 -25.78
C LEU A 67 16.02 11.69 -25.26
N TRP A 68 16.23 11.82 -23.94
CA TRP A 68 16.28 13.12 -23.26
C TRP A 68 17.58 13.84 -23.49
N VAL A 69 18.70 13.12 -23.54
CA VAL A 69 20.00 13.68 -23.93
C VAL A 69 19.91 14.31 -25.32
N GLU A 70 19.33 13.61 -26.30
CA GLU A 70 19.17 14.12 -27.65
C GLU A 70 18.20 15.31 -27.72
N ARG A 71 17.12 15.27 -26.94
CA ARG A 71 16.18 16.38 -26.83
C ARG A 71 16.85 17.63 -26.26
N ILE A 72 17.60 17.52 -25.18
CA ILE A 72 18.37 18.64 -24.60
C ILE A 72 19.39 19.17 -25.59
N ARG A 73 20.08 18.29 -26.33
CA ARG A 73 21.05 18.68 -27.35
C ARG A 73 20.41 19.51 -28.47
N LYS A 74 19.22 19.13 -28.92
CA LYS A 74 18.46 19.88 -29.95
C LYS A 74 17.98 21.26 -29.48
N LEU A 75 17.85 21.47 -28.19
CA LEU A 75 17.50 22.77 -27.64
C LEU A 75 18.67 23.75 -27.59
N GLU A 76 19.91 23.25 -27.67
CA GLU A 76 21.16 24.03 -27.62
C GLU A 76 21.16 25.10 -26.51
N PRO A 77 20.85 24.73 -25.23
CA PRO A 77 20.73 25.71 -24.16
C PRO A 77 22.08 26.40 -23.88
N ASP A 78 22.01 27.67 -23.44
CA ASP A 78 23.18 28.34 -22.89
C ASP A 78 23.54 27.72 -21.51
N PHE A 79 22.55 27.46 -20.69
CA PHE A 79 22.71 26.94 -19.33
C PHE A 79 21.85 25.71 -19.06
N LEU A 80 22.28 24.88 -18.12
CA LEU A 80 21.46 23.95 -17.40
C LEU A 80 21.49 24.29 -15.90
N PHE A 81 20.32 24.50 -15.31
CA PHE A 81 20.19 24.69 -13.87
C PHE A 81 19.52 23.49 -13.23
N SER A 82 20.05 23.05 -12.09
CA SER A 82 19.47 22.03 -11.24
C SER A 82 19.06 22.65 -9.89
N PHE A 83 17.79 22.54 -9.53
CA PHE A 83 17.23 23.04 -8.27
C PHE A 83 16.51 21.92 -7.54
N TYR A 84 17.18 21.28 -6.59
CA TYR A 84 16.67 20.15 -5.82
C TYR A 84 16.21 18.96 -6.66
N TYR A 85 16.79 18.80 -7.84
CA TYR A 85 16.57 17.60 -8.66
C TYR A 85 17.25 16.39 -8.01
N ARG A 86 16.51 15.27 -7.86
CA ARG A 86 16.93 14.14 -7.03
C ARG A 86 17.93 13.20 -7.71
N ASP A 87 17.96 13.19 -9.05
CA ASP A 87 18.79 12.28 -9.82
C ASP A 87 20.09 12.93 -10.28
N LEU A 88 21.15 12.10 -10.35
CA LEU A 88 22.45 12.55 -10.84
C LEU A 88 22.39 12.79 -12.34
N ILE A 89 22.70 14.00 -12.78
CA ILE A 89 22.86 14.35 -14.20
C ILE A 89 24.27 13.97 -14.65
N LYS A 90 24.34 13.12 -15.69
CA LYS A 90 25.59 12.49 -16.15
C LYS A 90 26.26 13.30 -17.26
N LYS A 91 27.52 12.96 -17.54
CA LYS A 91 28.38 13.63 -18.55
C LYS A 91 27.71 13.90 -19.90
N PRO A 92 26.94 13.00 -20.53
CA PRO A 92 26.31 13.28 -21.82
C PRO A 92 25.38 14.51 -21.83
N ILE A 93 24.80 14.89 -20.67
CA ILE A 93 24.00 16.11 -20.53
C ILE A 93 24.88 17.28 -20.08
N LEU A 94 25.82 17.07 -19.15
CA LEU A 94 26.69 18.12 -18.61
C LEU A 94 27.54 18.80 -19.68
N ASP A 95 27.87 18.10 -20.76
CA ASP A 95 28.67 18.62 -21.89
C ASP A 95 27.84 19.41 -22.93
N ILE A 96 26.52 19.52 -22.81
CA ILE A 96 25.66 20.17 -23.80
C ILE A 96 25.60 21.70 -23.63
N PRO A 97 25.35 22.26 -22.42
CA PRO A 97 25.13 23.69 -22.26
C PRO A 97 26.39 24.52 -22.56
N LYS A 98 26.21 25.58 -23.35
CA LYS A 98 27.36 26.42 -23.86
C LYS A 98 28.08 27.19 -22.75
N ALA A 99 27.34 27.60 -21.70
CA ALA A 99 27.85 28.38 -20.56
C ALA A 99 27.91 27.56 -19.25
N GLY A 100 27.61 26.26 -19.33
CA GLY A 100 27.78 25.30 -18.23
C GLY A 100 26.52 24.90 -17.49
N CYS A 101 26.73 24.00 -16.54
CA CYS A 101 25.68 23.43 -15.69
C CYS A 101 25.91 23.89 -14.26
N MET A 102 24.84 24.28 -13.58
CA MET A 102 24.87 24.81 -12.22
C MET A 102 23.83 24.06 -11.37
N ASN A 103 24.21 23.74 -10.14
CA ASN A 103 23.30 23.11 -9.18
C ASN A 103 23.17 23.98 -7.92
N LEU A 104 21.95 24.14 -7.46
CA LEU A 104 21.67 24.75 -6.16
C LEU A 104 21.54 23.66 -5.13
N HIS A 105 22.46 23.66 -4.18
CA HIS A 105 22.49 22.74 -3.07
C HIS A 105 22.05 23.39 -1.76
N GLY A 106 21.29 22.66 -0.94
CA GLY A 106 20.68 23.17 0.28
C GLY A 106 21.59 23.11 1.52
N SER A 107 22.85 23.47 1.37
CA SER A 107 23.79 23.65 2.46
C SER A 107 24.86 24.68 2.13
N LEU A 108 25.67 25.08 3.11
CA LEU A 108 26.92 25.83 2.92
C LEU A 108 28.04 24.85 2.55
N LEU A 109 28.19 24.57 1.25
CA LEU A 109 29.26 23.70 0.77
C LEU A 109 30.66 24.25 1.19
N PRO A 110 31.60 23.35 1.49
CA PRO A 110 31.65 21.92 1.27
C PRO A 110 30.98 21.04 2.32
N LYS A 111 30.34 21.63 3.34
CA LYS A 111 29.64 20.86 4.37
C LYS A 111 28.29 20.32 3.80
N TYR A 112 27.86 19.15 4.27
CA TYR A 112 26.56 18.54 3.95
C TYR A 112 26.34 18.28 2.45
N ARG A 113 27.34 17.81 1.72
CA ARG A 113 27.16 17.24 0.39
C ARG A 113 26.21 16.03 0.43
N GLY A 114 25.46 15.78 -0.64
CA GLY A 114 24.59 14.62 -0.78
C GLY A 114 23.12 14.91 -0.47
N ARG A 115 22.44 14.02 0.24
CA ARG A 115 20.98 14.06 0.38
C ARG A 115 20.52 14.61 1.72
N ALA A 116 19.31 15.21 1.74
CA ALA A 116 18.62 15.72 2.92
C ALA A 116 19.46 16.71 3.79
N PRO A 117 20.21 17.66 3.21
CA PRO A 117 21.12 18.52 3.96
C PRO A 117 20.43 19.34 5.05
N ILE A 118 19.20 19.79 4.83
CA ILE A 118 18.39 20.55 5.80
C ILE A 118 18.12 19.72 7.06
N ASN A 119 17.66 18.48 6.89
CA ASN A 119 17.38 17.61 8.03
C ASN A 119 18.66 17.28 8.79
N TRP A 120 19.76 17.00 8.08
CA TRP A 120 21.05 16.69 8.71
C TRP A 120 21.65 17.89 9.46
N ALA A 121 21.49 19.11 8.96
CA ALA A 121 21.94 20.32 9.67
C ALA A 121 21.22 20.47 11.02
N ILE A 122 19.90 20.24 11.05
CA ILE A 122 19.12 20.28 12.30
C ILE A 122 19.52 19.15 13.25
N VAL A 123 19.60 17.91 12.75
CA VAL A 123 19.98 16.74 13.57
C VAL A 123 21.34 16.95 14.23
N ASN A 124 22.31 17.50 13.49
CA ASN A 124 23.66 17.73 13.98
C ASN A 124 23.77 19.02 14.86
N GLY A 125 22.66 19.76 15.03
CA GLY A 125 22.65 20.93 15.92
C GLY A 125 23.42 22.12 15.39
N GLU A 126 23.51 22.27 14.05
CA GLU A 126 24.11 23.47 13.47
C GLU A 126 23.29 24.71 13.84
N SER A 127 23.97 25.83 14.07
CA SER A 127 23.31 27.12 14.35
C SER A 127 23.00 27.93 13.10
N GLU A 128 23.60 27.57 11.97
CA GLU A 128 23.33 28.15 10.65
C GLU A 128 23.47 27.11 9.56
N THR A 129 22.78 27.34 8.45
CA THR A 129 22.94 26.63 7.19
C THR A 129 22.76 27.62 6.03
N GLY A 130 22.55 27.15 4.80
CA GLY A 130 22.34 28.07 3.68
C GLY A 130 22.16 27.34 2.37
N VAL A 131 22.25 28.11 1.32
CA VAL A 131 22.19 27.61 -0.05
C VAL A 131 23.49 27.92 -0.79
N THR A 132 23.92 27.02 -1.64
CA THR A 132 25.10 27.17 -2.49
C THR A 132 24.72 26.91 -3.94
N LEU A 133 24.95 27.90 -4.80
CA LEU A 133 24.98 27.68 -6.24
C LEU A 133 26.42 27.34 -6.65
N HIS A 134 26.61 26.20 -7.31
CA HIS A 134 27.93 25.71 -7.72
C HIS A 134 27.90 25.12 -9.12
N HIS A 135 29.06 25.04 -9.77
CA HIS A 135 29.22 24.34 -11.03
C HIS A 135 29.02 22.83 -10.85
N MET A 136 28.31 22.19 -11.76
CA MET A 136 28.14 20.73 -11.73
C MET A 136 29.39 20.03 -12.27
N THR A 137 29.76 18.93 -11.63
CA THR A 137 30.80 18.01 -12.03
C THR A 137 30.26 16.58 -12.08
N LEU A 138 31.11 15.59 -12.39
CA LEU A 138 30.72 14.18 -12.35
C LEU A 138 30.47 13.65 -10.94
N ARG A 139 30.97 14.36 -9.92
CA ARG A 139 30.72 14.04 -8.52
C ARG A 139 29.67 14.98 -7.97
N ALA A 140 28.75 14.44 -7.21
CA ALA A 140 27.71 15.25 -6.58
C ALA A 140 28.31 16.32 -5.67
N ASP A 141 27.85 17.55 -5.79
CA ASP A 141 28.12 18.71 -4.94
C ASP A 141 29.61 19.05 -4.75
N ASP A 142 30.46 18.67 -5.70
CA ASP A 142 31.94 18.79 -5.61
C ASP A 142 32.53 19.93 -6.46
N GLY A 143 31.71 20.61 -7.28
CA GLY A 143 32.19 21.67 -8.18
C GLY A 143 32.40 23.01 -7.49
N ASP A 144 33.11 23.91 -8.19
CA ASP A 144 33.45 25.23 -7.69
C ASP A 144 32.20 26.06 -7.35
N ILE A 145 32.26 26.75 -6.23
CA ILE A 145 31.18 27.61 -5.73
C ILE A 145 31.09 28.88 -6.58
N ILE A 146 29.88 29.24 -6.97
CA ILE A 146 29.56 30.51 -7.65
C ILE A 146 29.15 31.54 -6.62
N CYS A 147 28.18 31.20 -5.77
CA CYS A 147 27.72 32.04 -4.66
C CYS A 147 27.10 31.19 -3.55
N GLN A 148 27.06 31.76 -2.36
CA GLN A 148 26.46 31.17 -1.17
C GLN A 148 25.72 32.25 -0.38
N ALA A 149 24.62 31.83 0.26
CA ALA A 149 23.93 32.66 1.22
C ALA A 149 23.60 31.83 2.47
N SER A 150 23.72 32.43 3.66
CA SER A 150 23.47 31.73 4.92
C SER A 150 22.17 32.17 5.59
N VAL A 151 21.64 31.31 6.43
CA VAL A 151 20.46 31.57 7.27
C VAL A 151 20.65 30.92 8.65
N ALA A 152 20.28 31.63 9.68
CA ALA A 152 20.32 31.11 11.05
C ALA A 152 19.23 30.02 11.24
N ILE A 153 19.60 28.97 11.96
CA ILE A 153 18.67 27.91 12.40
C ILE A 153 18.25 28.30 13.84
N ALA A 154 17.00 28.74 13.99
CA ALA A 154 16.40 29.03 15.26
C ALA A 154 16.13 27.76 16.09
N ASP A 155 16.00 27.94 17.40
CA ASP A 155 15.79 26.82 18.32
C ASP A 155 14.45 26.08 18.09
N ASP A 156 13.46 26.79 17.55
CA ASP A 156 12.14 26.29 17.21
C ASP A 156 11.98 25.89 15.73
N ASP A 157 13.01 26.08 14.91
CA ASP A 157 12.94 25.66 13.52
C ASP A 157 12.77 24.15 13.39
N THR A 158 11.79 23.80 12.58
CA THR A 158 11.60 22.43 12.04
C THR A 158 12.23 22.34 10.66
N ALA A 159 12.33 21.14 10.10
CA ALA A 159 12.79 20.99 8.71
C ALA A 159 11.90 21.73 7.70
N VAL A 160 10.60 21.90 7.99
CA VAL A 160 9.67 22.64 7.13
C VAL A 160 9.91 24.15 7.20
N SER A 161 9.97 24.72 8.41
CA SER A 161 10.22 26.17 8.57
C SER A 161 11.58 26.57 8.01
N LEU A 162 12.59 25.73 8.23
CA LEU A 162 13.91 25.96 7.66
C LEU A 162 13.91 25.84 6.13
N ASN A 163 13.19 24.87 5.56
CA ASN A 163 13.02 24.75 4.11
C ASN A 163 12.36 26.01 3.51
N GLN A 164 11.37 26.57 4.20
CA GLN A 164 10.74 27.82 3.77
C GLN A 164 11.74 28.98 3.75
N LYS A 165 12.51 29.17 4.83
CA LYS A 165 13.59 30.16 4.88
C LYS A 165 14.61 29.98 3.76
N MET A 166 15.00 28.73 3.48
CA MET A 166 15.93 28.36 2.40
C MET A 166 15.33 28.67 1.02
N THR A 167 14.04 28.51 0.85
CA THR A 167 13.33 28.85 -0.40
C THR A 167 13.37 30.35 -0.68
N GLU A 168 13.07 31.16 0.33
CA GLU A 168 13.12 32.64 0.23
C GLU A 168 14.55 33.12 -0.03
N LEU A 169 15.52 32.54 0.70
CA LEU A 169 16.94 32.84 0.53
C LEU A 169 17.44 32.47 -0.88
N THR A 170 16.96 31.38 -1.45
CA THR A 170 17.26 30.99 -2.83
C THR A 170 16.84 32.06 -3.83
N GLY A 171 15.60 32.55 -3.73
CA GLY A 171 15.10 33.59 -4.60
C GLY A 171 15.96 34.86 -4.54
N THR A 172 16.25 35.34 -3.33
CA THR A 172 17.04 36.54 -3.09
C THR A 172 18.48 36.39 -3.63
N MET A 173 19.16 35.28 -3.29
CA MET A 173 20.51 34.99 -3.75
C MET A 173 20.62 34.92 -5.28
N LEU A 174 19.66 34.27 -5.92
CA LEU A 174 19.64 34.15 -7.38
C LEU A 174 19.37 35.51 -8.04
N ASP A 175 18.44 36.32 -7.53
CA ASP A 175 18.16 37.67 -8.07
C ASP A 175 19.43 38.57 -8.00
N GLU A 176 20.24 38.46 -6.94
CA GLU A 176 21.49 39.19 -6.78
C GLU A 176 22.59 38.73 -7.76
N HIS A 177 22.74 37.44 -7.93
CA HIS A 177 23.91 36.88 -8.65
C HIS A 177 23.66 36.50 -10.10
N LEU A 178 22.41 36.31 -10.55
CA LEU A 178 22.08 35.99 -11.96
C LEU A 178 22.60 37.02 -12.95
N PRO A 179 22.59 38.35 -12.72
CA PRO A 179 23.17 39.32 -13.66
C PRO A 179 24.65 39.04 -13.99
N ALA A 180 25.46 38.74 -12.97
CA ALA A 180 26.87 38.44 -13.16
C ALA A 180 27.07 37.07 -13.86
N ILE A 181 26.24 36.08 -13.56
CA ILE A 181 26.27 34.78 -14.24
C ILE A 181 25.93 34.94 -15.74
N LEU A 182 24.91 35.72 -16.06
CA LEU A 182 24.50 35.97 -17.44
C LEU A 182 25.55 36.77 -18.24
N ALA A 183 26.28 37.67 -17.57
CA ALA A 183 27.37 38.42 -18.14
C ALA A 183 28.68 37.59 -18.26
N GLY A 184 28.74 36.41 -17.66
CA GLY A 184 29.95 35.56 -17.62
C GLY A 184 31.03 36.12 -16.67
N THR A 185 30.67 36.99 -15.74
CA THR A 185 31.60 37.65 -14.78
C THR A 185 31.46 37.10 -13.38
N ALA A 186 30.60 36.09 -13.14
CA ALA A 186 30.44 35.47 -11.86
C ALA A 186 31.74 34.83 -11.36
N GLY A 187 31.99 34.97 -10.06
CA GLY A 187 33.16 34.36 -9.40
C GLY A 187 33.13 32.82 -9.45
N ARG A 188 34.31 32.26 -9.22
CA ARG A 188 34.49 30.80 -9.22
C ARG A 188 35.47 30.43 -8.13
N THR A 189 34.97 29.84 -7.04
CA THR A 189 35.76 29.53 -5.84
C THR A 189 35.85 28.02 -5.63
N PRO A 190 37.05 27.39 -5.71
CA PRO A 190 37.21 25.98 -5.44
C PRO A 190 36.79 25.65 -4.01
N GLN A 191 36.15 24.49 -3.82
CA GLN A 191 35.77 24.03 -2.49
C GLN A 191 36.97 23.51 -1.70
N ASP A 192 37.07 23.88 -0.42
CA ASP A 192 38.03 23.30 0.51
C ASP A 192 37.61 21.87 0.90
N THR A 193 38.16 20.89 0.19
CA THR A 193 37.79 19.46 0.39
C THR A 193 38.15 18.94 1.78
N SER A 194 39.07 19.62 2.54
CA SER A 194 39.38 19.21 3.92
C SER A 194 38.21 19.43 4.88
N LYS A 195 37.27 20.30 4.54
CA LYS A 195 36.09 20.63 5.35
C LYS A 195 34.82 19.90 4.82
N ALA A 196 34.94 19.09 3.79
CA ALA A 196 33.82 18.44 3.18
C ALA A 196 33.23 17.35 4.08
N THR A 197 31.89 17.38 4.23
CA THR A 197 31.14 16.30 4.84
C THR A 197 30.07 15.81 3.86
N THR A 198 29.75 14.50 3.88
CA THR A 198 28.79 13.90 2.97
C THR A 198 27.80 13.06 3.72
N PHE A 199 26.51 13.23 3.40
CA PHE A 199 25.43 12.52 4.06
C PHE A 199 24.54 11.80 3.04
N GLY A 200 24.02 10.62 3.43
CA GLY A 200 23.06 9.84 2.67
C GLY A 200 21.62 10.36 2.80
N GLY A 201 20.72 9.74 2.04
CA GLY A 201 19.27 9.90 2.25
C GLY A 201 18.87 9.39 3.64
N ARG A 202 17.74 9.90 4.15
CA ARG A 202 17.16 9.42 5.41
C ARG A 202 16.01 8.48 5.11
N THR A 203 15.82 7.50 5.98
CA THR A 203 14.70 6.57 6.01
C THR A 203 13.83 6.84 7.24
N PRO A 204 12.57 6.36 7.29
CA PRO A 204 11.76 6.47 8.51
C PRO A 204 12.40 5.86 9.75
N GLU A 205 13.24 4.83 9.58
CA GLU A 205 13.98 4.16 10.67
C GLU A 205 14.99 5.09 11.36
N ASP A 206 15.52 6.06 10.62
CA ASP A 206 16.44 7.08 11.16
C ASP A 206 15.74 8.04 12.14
N GLY A 207 14.41 7.94 12.28
CA GLY A 207 13.62 8.65 13.29
C GLY A 207 13.61 7.97 14.66
N ALA A 208 14.26 6.80 14.84
CA ALA A 208 14.33 6.13 16.13
C ALA A 208 15.08 6.99 17.18
N ILE A 209 14.43 7.29 18.30
CA ILE A 209 15.00 8.09 19.38
C ILE A 209 16.03 7.23 20.15
N ASP A 210 17.26 7.68 20.19
CA ASP A 210 18.28 7.16 21.11
C ASP A 210 18.28 7.97 22.40
N TRP A 211 17.60 7.46 23.41
CA TRP A 211 17.55 8.11 24.73
C TRP A 211 18.93 8.19 25.45
N SER A 212 19.94 7.42 25.02
CA SER A 212 21.28 7.50 25.59
C SER A 212 22.01 8.78 25.21
N GLY A 213 21.56 9.47 24.16
CA GLY A 213 22.03 10.80 23.78
C GLY A 213 21.57 11.91 24.74
N SER A 214 21.92 13.13 24.45
CA SER A 214 21.46 14.31 25.21
C SER A 214 19.99 14.67 24.82
N ALA A 215 19.29 15.34 25.72
CA ALA A 215 17.98 15.88 25.46
C ALA A 215 17.95 16.86 24.26
N THR A 216 19.07 17.56 24.02
CA THR A 216 19.22 18.43 22.83
C THR A 216 19.28 17.62 21.54
N GLU A 217 20.00 16.51 21.52
CA GLU A 217 20.02 15.61 20.33
C GLU A 217 18.65 15.02 20.07
N VAL A 218 17.91 14.61 21.10
CA VAL A 218 16.52 14.14 20.97
C VAL A 218 15.63 15.26 20.40
N ARG A 219 15.69 16.49 20.94
CA ARG A 219 14.95 17.63 20.40
C ARG A 219 15.28 17.88 18.94
N ASN A 220 16.58 17.88 18.60
CA ASN A 220 17.02 18.12 17.23
C ASN A 220 16.48 17.03 16.27
N LEU A 221 16.51 15.76 16.68
CA LEU A 221 15.90 14.69 15.89
C LEU A 221 14.39 14.93 15.71
N VAL A 222 13.65 15.19 16.78
CA VAL A 222 12.20 15.41 16.73
C VAL A 222 11.86 16.53 15.76
N ARG A 223 12.48 17.73 15.89
CA ARG A 223 12.20 18.89 15.02
C ARG A 223 12.68 18.71 13.57
N ALA A 224 13.72 17.88 13.34
CA ALA A 224 14.24 17.58 12.01
C ALA A 224 13.32 16.63 11.21
N VAL A 225 12.51 15.81 11.87
CA VAL A 225 11.71 14.78 11.20
C VAL A 225 10.21 14.86 11.54
N THR A 226 9.78 15.92 12.25
CA THR A 226 8.37 16.15 12.50
C THR A 226 7.60 16.38 11.20
N ARG A 227 6.28 16.39 11.27
CA ARG A 227 5.42 16.49 10.09
C ARG A 227 5.85 17.57 9.09
N PRO A 228 5.73 17.28 7.80
CA PRO A 228 5.15 16.11 7.11
C PRO A 228 6.10 14.92 6.95
N TYR A 229 7.27 14.97 7.54
CA TYR A 229 8.22 13.85 7.56
C TYR A 229 7.69 12.70 8.45
N PRO A 230 8.29 11.48 8.33
CA PRO A 230 7.81 10.28 9.02
C PRO A 230 7.78 10.33 10.55
N GLY A 231 8.43 11.32 11.18
CA GLY A 231 8.44 11.54 12.63
C GLY A 231 9.54 10.81 13.39
N ALA A 232 9.87 11.37 14.58
CA ALA A 232 10.70 10.67 15.57
C ALA A 232 9.84 9.66 16.32
N PHE A 233 10.44 8.56 16.80
CA PHE A 233 9.69 7.53 17.49
C PHE A 233 10.51 6.78 18.54
N THR A 234 9.79 6.22 19.50
CA THR A 234 10.28 5.31 20.52
C THR A 234 9.29 4.16 20.72
N TYR A 235 9.54 3.25 21.67
CA TYR A 235 8.62 2.16 21.99
C TYR A 235 8.33 2.11 23.48
N ARG A 236 7.08 1.79 23.82
CA ARG A 236 6.65 1.32 25.13
C ARG A 236 6.33 -0.17 25.00
N GLY A 237 7.26 -1.03 25.41
CA GLY A 237 7.19 -2.45 25.07
C GLY A 237 7.17 -2.62 23.54
N THR A 238 6.14 -3.26 22.99
CA THR A 238 5.98 -3.45 21.54
C THR A 238 5.20 -2.31 20.85
N THR A 239 4.60 -1.40 21.62
CA THR A 239 3.81 -0.29 21.07
C THR A 239 4.73 0.84 20.63
N LYS A 240 4.70 1.18 19.34
CA LYS A 240 5.42 2.33 18.78
C LYS A 240 4.73 3.62 19.20
N LEU A 241 5.50 4.57 19.71
CA LEU A 241 5.07 5.92 20.06
C LEU A 241 5.79 6.91 19.13
N MET A 242 5.05 7.60 18.30
CA MET A 242 5.54 8.75 17.53
C MET A 242 5.65 9.96 18.45
N VAL A 243 6.75 10.69 18.37
CA VAL A 243 7.01 11.94 19.11
C VAL A 243 7.08 13.08 18.09
N TRP A 244 6.07 13.95 18.13
CA TRP A 244 5.93 15.02 17.15
C TRP A 244 6.46 16.36 17.63
N GLN A 245 6.39 16.60 18.96
CA GLN A 245 6.85 17.83 19.58
C GLN A 245 7.28 17.57 21.01
N GLY A 246 8.30 18.32 21.46
CA GLY A 246 8.75 18.31 22.82
C GLY A 246 9.92 19.29 23.03
N LYS A 247 10.32 19.44 24.28
CA LYS A 247 11.36 20.40 24.66
C LYS A 247 12.37 19.81 25.66
N VAL A 248 13.53 20.40 25.69
CA VAL A 248 14.57 20.09 26.67
C VAL A 248 14.17 20.69 28.04
N VAL A 249 14.28 19.86 29.07
CA VAL A 249 14.07 20.28 30.47
C VAL A 249 15.20 19.78 31.34
N GLU A 250 15.36 20.41 32.50
CA GLU A 250 16.34 19.95 33.48
C GLU A 250 15.89 18.66 34.16
N ALA A 251 16.78 17.70 34.29
CA ALA A 251 16.48 16.43 34.93
C ALA A 251 16.35 16.51 36.49
N GLY A 252 16.63 17.66 37.06
CA GLY A 252 16.67 17.84 38.51
C GLY A 252 17.75 16.96 39.17
N ALA A 253 17.48 16.53 40.41
CA ALA A 253 18.40 15.64 41.18
C ALA A 253 18.17 14.14 40.86
N GLU A 254 17.24 13.80 39.98
CA GLU A 254 16.86 12.42 39.70
C GLU A 254 17.91 11.69 38.88
N LYS A 255 18.32 10.51 39.35
CA LYS A 255 19.23 9.62 38.64
C LYS A 255 18.47 8.40 38.13
N ALA A 256 17.98 8.49 36.90
CA ALA A 256 17.34 7.39 36.22
C ALA A 256 18.13 6.96 34.96
N ARG A 257 17.88 5.73 34.48
CA ARG A 257 18.51 5.27 33.24
C ARG A 257 17.86 6.00 32.03
N PRO A 258 18.63 6.30 30.98
CA PRO A 258 18.07 6.89 29.77
C PRO A 258 16.86 6.11 29.26
N GLY A 259 15.79 6.82 28.81
CA GLY A 259 14.51 6.26 28.38
C GLY A 259 13.50 6.01 29.51
N THR A 260 13.85 6.30 30.78
CA THR A 260 12.92 6.17 31.90
C THR A 260 12.03 7.41 32.01
N VAL A 261 10.72 7.21 32.15
CA VAL A 261 9.72 8.25 32.47
C VAL A 261 9.98 8.70 33.91
N ILE A 262 10.40 9.95 34.11
CA ILE A 262 10.73 10.54 35.42
C ILE A 262 9.61 11.44 35.94
N ASN A 263 8.68 11.86 35.08
CA ASN A 263 7.48 12.57 35.46
C ASN A 263 6.37 12.26 34.46
N THR A 264 5.13 12.20 34.95
CA THR A 264 3.93 11.95 34.11
C THR A 264 3.11 13.21 33.84
N ASP A 265 3.37 14.29 34.58
CA ASP A 265 2.72 15.59 34.41
C ASP A 265 3.71 16.73 34.73
N PRO A 266 4.35 17.32 33.70
CA PRO A 266 4.34 16.96 32.28
C PRO A 266 5.10 15.67 32.00
N LEU A 267 4.73 14.94 30.92
CA LEU A 267 5.39 13.69 30.53
C LEU A 267 6.86 13.92 30.18
N THR A 268 7.73 13.52 31.08
CA THR A 268 9.18 13.77 30.97
C THR A 268 9.98 12.48 30.98
N VAL A 269 10.91 12.35 30.07
CA VAL A 269 11.77 11.16 29.87
C VAL A 269 13.24 11.52 30.11
N MET A 270 13.92 10.70 30.88
CA MET A 270 15.36 10.87 31.15
C MET A 270 16.16 10.60 29.87
N CYS A 271 17.11 11.46 29.57
CA CYS A 271 18.11 11.28 28.52
C CYS A 271 19.48 10.95 29.13
N GLY A 272 20.45 10.61 28.29
CA GLY A 272 21.85 10.44 28.76
C GLY A 272 22.42 11.70 29.38
N LYS A 273 21.98 12.88 28.90
CA LYS A 273 22.25 14.19 29.49
C LYS A 273 20.99 15.06 29.44
N GLY A 274 20.47 15.47 30.60
CA GLY A 274 19.23 16.22 30.72
C GLY A 274 17.98 15.33 30.59
N ALA A 275 16.85 15.96 30.43
CA ALA A 275 15.57 15.28 30.22
C ALA A 275 14.77 15.93 29.10
N PHE A 276 13.85 15.19 28.51
CA PHE A 276 13.02 15.63 27.40
C PHE A 276 11.54 15.51 27.76
N GLU A 277 10.82 16.61 27.69
CA GLU A 277 9.38 16.65 27.86
C GLU A 277 8.71 16.37 26.50
N ILE A 278 7.84 15.37 26.46
CA ILE A 278 7.02 15.04 25.29
C ILE A 278 5.73 15.86 25.38
N GLU A 279 5.59 16.84 24.48
CA GLU A 279 4.42 17.73 24.44
C GLU A 279 3.31 17.17 23.54
N LEU A 280 3.67 16.55 22.41
CA LEU A 280 2.75 15.98 21.44
C LEU A 280 3.29 14.65 20.90
N GLY A 281 2.45 13.64 20.92
CA GLY A 281 2.78 12.33 20.36
C GLY A 281 1.57 11.61 19.80
N GLN A 282 1.82 10.39 19.32
CA GLN A 282 0.78 9.53 18.75
C GLN A 282 1.19 8.07 18.91
N PRO A 283 0.47 7.27 19.72
CA PRO A 283 0.64 5.82 19.72
C PRO A 283 0.32 5.22 18.36
N ALA A 284 0.92 4.09 18.03
CA ALA A 284 0.59 3.37 16.80
C ALA A 284 -0.90 2.99 16.79
N GLY A 285 -1.63 3.43 15.77
CA GLY A 285 -3.08 3.23 15.67
C GLY A 285 -3.94 4.19 16.50
N GLY A 286 -3.32 5.07 17.32
CA GLY A 286 -4.00 6.04 18.16
C GLY A 286 -4.13 7.43 17.53
N LEU A 287 -4.79 8.33 18.25
CA LEU A 287 -4.93 9.74 17.87
C LEU A 287 -3.73 10.58 18.33
N TYR A 288 -3.60 11.77 17.76
CA TYR A 288 -2.69 12.79 18.28
C TYR A 288 -3.16 13.23 19.66
N THR A 289 -2.24 13.20 20.62
CA THR A 289 -2.56 13.58 21.97
C THR A 289 -1.36 14.24 22.67
N ASN A 290 -1.64 15.05 23.69
CA ASN A 290 -0.62 15.67 24.54
C ASN A 290 0.03 14.65 25.51
N GLY A 291 0.98 15.10 26.29
CA GLY A 291 1.68 14.25 27.27
C GLY A 291 0.76 13.52 28.24
N GLU A 292 -0.29 14.19 28.76
CA GLU A 292 -1.29 13.61 29.66
C GLU A 292 -2.09 12.48 28.98
N GLY A 293 -2.55 12.70 27.74
CA GLY A 293 -3.23 11.68 26.95
C GLY A 293 -2.34 10.48 26.66
N LEU A 294 -1.03 10.69 26.36
CA LEU A 294 -0.07 9.61 26.17
C LEU A 294 0.12 8.79 27.45
N VAL A 295 0.16 9.45 28.61
CA VAL A 295 0.26 8.79 29.93
C VAL A 295 -0.94 7.86 30.13
N SER A 296 -2.13 8.34 29.84
CA SER A 296 -3.36 7.55 29.97
C SER A 296 -3.43 6.39 28.98
N GLU A 297 -3.21 6.67 27.69
CA GLU A 297 -3.40 5.69 26.60
C GLU A 297 -2.35 4.57 26.65
N LEU A 298 -1.10 4.89 26.98
CA LEU A 298 0.00 3.92 27.06
C LEU A 298 0.22 3.38 28.47
N ASN A 299 -0.61 3.78 29.43
CA ASN A 299 -0.48 3.42 30.85
C ASN A 299 0.95 3.65 31.35
N LEU A 300 1.44 4.89 31.16
CA LEU A 300 2.78 5.29 31.59
C LEU A 300 2.76 5.67 33.06
N ALA A 301 3.79 5.26 33.80
CA ALA A 301 4.00 5.63 35.19
C ALA A 301 5.46 6.05 35.38
N HIS A 302 5.73 6.73 36.48
CA HIS A 302 7.12 6.95 36.91
C HIS A 302 7.89 5.62 36.93
N GLY A 303 9.09 5.62 36.36
CA GLY A 303 9.89 4.40 36.20
C GLY A 303 9.56 3.57 34.93
N THR A 304 8.49 3.87 34.21
CA THR A 304 8.21 3.22 32.90
C THR A 304 9.38 3.49 31.94
N ARG A 305 9.81 2.48 31.22
CA ARG A 305 10.92 2.61 30.28
C ARG A 305 10.43 2.69 28.85
N LEU A 306 10.79 3.76 28.17
CA LEU A 306 10.72 3.91 26.73
C LEU A 306 12.09 3.54 26.13
N GLY A 307 12.10 2.95 24.92
CA GLY A 307 13.36 2.51 24.33
C GLY A 307 13.24 2.15 22.87
N PRO A 308 14.33 1.58 22.30
CA PRO A 308 14.26 0.96 20.99
C PRO A 308 13.28 -0.20 21.02
N GLU A 309 12.80 -0.58 19.85
CA GLU A 309 12.01 -1.83 19.71
C GLU A 309 12.76 -2.94 20.49
N PRO A 310 12.08 -3.66 21.40
CA PRO A 310 12.75 -4.71 22.15
C PRO A 310 13.46 -5.64 21.15
N ARG A 311 14.78 -5.80 21.27
CA ARG A 311 15.47 -6.86 20.53
C ARG A 311 14.77 -8.13 20.93
N ARG A 312 13.99 -8.72 19.99
CA ARG A 312 13.43 -10.04 20.18
C ARG A 312 14.62 -10.92 20.54
N SER A 313 14.67 -11.41 21.79
CA SER A 313 15.59 -12.46 22.18
C SER A 313 15.48 -13.53 21.10
N SER A 314 16.57 -14.20 20.76
CA SER A 314 16.65 -15.37 19.91
C SER A 314 15.85 -16.52 20.55
N GLY A 315 14.54 -16.36 20.60
CA GLY A 315 13.48 -17.32 20.84
C GLY A 315 12.78 -17.61 19.53
N PRO A 316 11.82 -18.50 19.46
CA PRO A 316 11.42 -19.24 18.28
C PRO A 316 11.28 -18.37 17.04
N THR A 317 11.69 -18.89 15.89
CA THR A 317 11.73 -18.32 14.54
C THR A 317 10.72 -17.15 14.33
N ARG A 318 11.22 -15.96 13.94
CA ARG A 318 10.41 -14.77 13.61
C ARG A 318 9.18 -15.19 12.81
N LYS A 319 7.99 -14.89 13.32
CA LYS A 319 6.74 -15.14 12.60
C LYS A 319 6.73 -14.35 11.29
N THR A 320 6.27 -14.97 10.23
CA THR A 320 6.03 -14.30 8.96
C THR A 320 4.85 -13.36 9.11
N ARG A 321 5.02 -12.08 8.80
CA ARG A 321 3.96 -11.07 8.85
C ARG A 321 3.19 -11.05 7.55
N VAL A 322 1.89 -11.23 7.64
CA VAL A 322 0.99 -11.29 6.49
C VAL A 322 0.00 -10.13 6.57
N LEU A 323 -0.08 -9.32 5.52
CA LEU A 323 -1.14 -8.32 5.37
C LEU A 323 -2.27 -8.90 4.51
N ILE A 324 -3.48 -8.94 5.06
CA ILE A 324 -4.70 -9.38 4.35
C ILE A 324 -5.66 -8.20 4.25
N LEU A 325 -5.84 -7.66 3.05
CA LEU A 325 -6.87 -6.67 2.75
C LEU A 325 -8.11 -7.39 2.24
N GLY A 326 -9.27 -7.21 2.86
CA GLY A 326 -10.44 -8.06 2.65
C GLY A 326 -10.46 -9.28 3.60
N VAL A 327 -9.99 -9.09 4.84
CA VAL A 327 -9.81 -10.16 5.83
C VAL A 327 -11.13 -10.75 6.33
N ASN A 328 -12.21 -9.96 6.31
CA ASN A 328 -13.56 -10.39 6.73
C ASN A 328 -14.31 -11.17 5.62
N GLY A 329 -13.81 -11.14 4.38
CA GLY A 329 -14.37 -11.87 3.26
C GLY A 329 -14.19 -13.40 3.37
N PHE A 330 -14.85 -14.15 2.50
CA PHE A 330 -14.87 -15.62 2.48
C PHE A 330 -13.46 -16.25 2.53
N ILE A 331 -12.57 -15.85 1.61
CA ILE A 331 -11.19 -16.37 1.57
C ILE A 331 -10.37 -15.82 2.75
N GLY A 332 -10.49 -14.51 3.02
CA GLY A 332 -9.72 -13.84 4.06
C GLY A 332 -9.95 -14.42 5.45
N ASN A 333 -11.19 -14.68 5.79
CA ASN A 333 -11.62 -15.27 7.05
C ASN A 333 -11.08 -16.70 7.24
N ALA A 334 -11.32 -17.58 6.28
CA ALA A 334 -10.87 -18.97 6.36
C ALA A 334 -9.33 -19.09 6.33
N LEU A 335 -8.66 -18.23 5.56
CA LEU A 335 -7.20 -18.17 5.52
C LEU A 335 -6.62 -17.65 6.85
N THR A 336 -7.24 -16.64 7.47
CA THR A 336 -6.84 -16.15 8.79
C THR A 336 -6.86 -17.26 9.82
N GLU A 337 -7.95 -18.05 9.89
CA GLU A 337 -8.06 -19.21 10.76
C GLU A 337 -6.87 -20.18 10.57
N ARG A 338 -6.65 -20.60 9.34
CA ARG A 338 -5.59 -21.54 8.98
C ARG A 338 -4.18 -21.03 9.30
N LEU A 339 -3.90 -19.75 9.08
CA LEU A 339 -2.61 -19.14 9.39
C LEU A 339 -2.37 -19.02 10.90
N LEU A 340 -3.41 -18.68 11.68
CA LEU A 340 -3.32 -18.62 13.15
C LEU A 340 -3.09 -19.99 13.75
N GLU A 341 -3.79 -21.03 13.27
CA GLU A 341 -3.58 -22.43 13.67
C GLU A 341 -2.15 -22.93 13.44
N ALA A 342 -1.52 -22.47 12.36
CA ALA A 342 -0.12 -22.83 12.05
C ALA A 342 0.88 -22.23 13.06
N GLY A 343 0.52 -21.14 13.77
CA GLY A 343 1.29 -20.57 14.88
C GLY A 343 2.57 -19.81 14.49
N ASN A 344 2.97 -19.83 13.22
CA ASN A 344 4.19 -19.18 12.72
C ASN A 344 3.95 -17.90 11.92
N PHE A 345 2.72 -17.37 11.97
CA PHE A 345 2.31 -16.13 11.30
C PHE A 345 1.81 -15.08 12.28
N GLU A 346 2.03 -13.82 11.92
CA GLU A 346 1.43 -12.61 12.53
C GLU A 346 0.59 -11.94 11.42
N ILE A 347 -0.70 -11.74 11.66
CA ILE A 347 -1.64 -11.30 10.62
C ILE A 347 -2.09 -9.86 10.90
N HIS A 348 -1.98 -9.02 9.91
CA HIS A 348 -2.56 -7.67 9.88
C HIS A 348 -3.71 -7.68 8.88
N GLY A 349 -4.93 -7.47 9.36
CA GLY A 349 -6.14 -7.51 8.54
C GLY A 349 -6.82 -6.14 8.44
N MET A 350 -7.36 -5.82 7.26
CA MET A 350 -8.27 -4.69 7.08
C MET A 350 -9.52 -5.13 6.35
N ASP A 351 -10.67 -4.63 6.81
CA ASP A 351 -11.96 -4.75 6.13
C ASP A 351 -12.91 -3.65 6.60
N LEU A 352 -14.09 -3.54 5.97
CA LEU A 352 -15.15 -2.59 6.31
C LEU A 352 -15.84 -2.89 7.66
N ASN A 353 -15.80 -4.13 8.13
CA ASN A 353 -16.31 -4.59 9.42
C ASN A 353 -15.62 -5.89 9.85
N ALA A 354 -15.92 -6.39 11.06
CA ALA A 354 -15.31 -7.57 11.67
C ALA A 354 -16.27 -8.74 11.90
N ASP A 355 -17.45 -8.74 11.32
CA ASP A 355 -18.54 -9.67 11.68
C ASP A 355 -18.14 -11.14 11.57
N ALA A 356 -17.50 -11.54 10.46
CA ALA A 356 -17.10 -12.91 10.23
C ALA A 356 -15.78 -13.30 10.93
N ILE A 357 -14.97 -12.32 11.34
CA ILE A 357 -13.66 -12.53 12.00
C ILE A 357 -13.68 -12.20 13.50
N ALA A 358 -14.84 -11.87 14.08
CA ALA A 358 -14.98 -11.47 15.48
C ALA A 358 -14.30 -12.46 16.45
N ARG A 359 -14.31 -13.77 16.11
CA ARG A 359 -13.66 -14.83 16.90
C ARG A 359 -12.14 -14.73 16.99
N PHE A 360 -11.49 -13.92 16.14
CA PHE A 360 -10.03 -13.76 16.08
C PHE A 360 -9.54 -12.43 16.65
N VAL A 361 -10.42 -11.45 16.90
CA VAL A 361 -10.03 -10.07 17.25
C VAL A 361 -9.16 -10.01 18.50
N ASP A 362 -9.38 -10.94 19.46
CA ASP A 362 -8.59 -11.03 20.70
C ASP A 362 -7.35 -11.95 20.57
N HIS A 363 -7.10 -12.53 19.40
CA HIS A 363 -5.95 -13.40 19.23
C HIS A 363 -4.64 -12.61 19.21
N PRO A 364 -3.58 -13.00 19.97
CA PRO A 364 -2.34 -12.22 20.13
C PRO A 364 -1.54 -12.01 18.85
N ASP A 365 -1.78 -12.81 17.83
CA ASP A 365 -1.11 -12.74 16.53
C ASP A 365 -2.01 -12.18 15.42
N PHE A 366 -3.17 -11.62 15.77
CA PHE A 366 -4.09 -11.01 14.83
C PHE A 366 -4.35 -9.54 15.17
N TYR A 367 -4.17 -8.67 14.21
CA TYR A 367 -4.35 -7.22 14.35
C TYR A 367 -5.35 -6.75 13.29
N PHE A 368 -6.54 -6.38 13.71
CA PHE A 368 -7.59 -5.90 12.83
C PHE A 368 -7.67 -4.37 12.79
N HIS A 369 -7.91 -3.85 11.61
CA HIS A 369 -8.22 -2.44 11.37
C HIS A 369 -9.50 -2.33 10.52
N GLU A 370 -10.51 -1.66 11.07
CA GLU A 370 -11.71 -1.33 10.33
C GLU A 370 -11.45 -0.13 9.42
N GLY A 371 -11.64 -0.30 8.10
CA GLY A 371 -11.34 0.75 7.15
C GLY A 371 -11.68 0.40 5.70
N ASP A 372 -11.85 1.44 4.88
CA ASP A 372 -12.06 1.32 3.43
C ASP A 372 -10.71 1.45 2.70
N ILE A 373 -10.43 0.50 1.80
CA ILE A 373 -9.19 0.42 1.01
C ILE A 373 -8.97 1.69 0.16
N SER A 374 -10.04 2.36 -0.29
CA SER A 374 -9.96 3.53 -1.15
C SER A 374 -9.52 4.81 -0.41
N ILE A 375 -9.70 4.86 0.92
CA ILE A 375 -9.34 6.02 1.74
C ILE A 375 -8.24 5.76 2.77
N SER A 376 -8.01 4.51 3.18
CA SER A 376 -7.02 4.13 4.20
C SER A 376 -5.60 3.96 3.63
N ARG A 377 -5.21 4.81 2.68
CA ARG A 377 -3.96 4.68 1.89
C ARG A 377 -2.70 4.64 2.75
N ASP A 378 -2.58 5.55 3.71
CA ASP A 378 -1.41 5.66 4.60
C ASP A 378 -1.26 4.42 5.49
N TRP A 379 -2.40 3.89 5.99
CA TRP A 379 -2.40 2.67 6.77
C TRP A 379 -1.95 1.47 5.92
N ILE A 380 -2.44 1.36 4.70
CA ILE A 380 -2.07 0.29 3.76
C ILE A 380 -0.59 0.37 3.42
N GLU A 381 -0.09 1.55 3.03
CA GLU A 381 1.33 1.72 2.70
C GLU A 381 2.25 1.38 3.87
N TYR A 382 1.89 1.83 5.08
CA TYR A 382 2.62 1.49 6.30
C TYR A 382 2.68 -0.03 6.53
N HIS A 383 1.54 -0.74 6.38
CA HIS A 383 1.50 -2.18 6.63
C HIS A 383 2.11 -2.99 5.49
N VAL A 384 2.02 -2.55 4.24
CA VAL A 384 2.81 -3.14 3.14
C VAL A 384 4.29 -3.07 3.47
N LYS A 385 4.78 -1.93 3.97
CA LYS A 385 6.18 -1.79 4.39
C LYS A 385 6.54 -2.69 5.58
N LYS A 386 5.63 -2.88 6.53
CA LYS A 386 5.83 -3.69 7.75
C LYS A 386 5.79 -5.19 7.50
N CYS A 387 4.88 -5.66 6.62
CA CYS A 387 4.62 -7.08 6.40
C CYS A 387 5.58 -7.71 5.40
N ASP A 388 5.69 -9.03 5.43
CA ASP A 388 6.56 -9.82 4.55
C ASP A 388 5.81 -10.30 3.30
N VAL A 389 4.51 -10.61 3.46
CA VAL A 389 3.61 -11.12 2.41
C VAL A 389 2.34 -10.29 2.39
N ILE A 390 1.88 -9.91 1.21
CA ILE A 390 0.71 -9.04 1.00
C ILE A 390 -0.34 -9.81 0.17
N LEU A 391 -1.57 -9.88 0.70
CA LEU A 391 -2.72 -10.48 0.03
C LEU A 391 -3.84 -9.43 -0.13
N PRO A 392 -3.97 -8.80 -1.29
CA PRO A 392 -5.07 -7.86 -1.55
C PRO A 392 -6.31 -8.62 -2.05
N LEU A 393 -7.11 -9.17 -1.12
CA LEU A 393 -8.28 -9.98 -1.44
C LEU A 393 -9.54 -9.16 -1.74
N VAL A 394 -9.47 -7.83 -1.60
CA VAL A 394 -10.63 -6.96 -1.87
C VAL A 394 -10.95 -6.95 -3.36
N ALA A 395 -12.17 -7.37 -3.68
CA ALA A 395 -12.69 -7.43 -5.05
C ALA A 395 -14.22 -7.47 -5.07
N ILE A 396 -14.82 -6.96 -6.12
CA ILE A 396 -16.24 -7.19 -6.44
C ILE A 396 -16.31 -8.41 -7.35
N ALA A 397 -16.61 -9.58 -6.78
CA ALA A 397 -16.58 -10.86 -7.48
C ALA A 397 -17.98 -11.43 -7.76
N THR A 398 -19.02 -10.58 -7.88
CA THR A 398 -20.40 -10.96 -8.08
C THR A 398 -20.85 -10.59 -9.49
N PRO A 399 -21.28 -11.55 -10.34
CA PRO A 399 -21.56 -11.32 -11.76
C PRO A 399 -22.59 -10.22 -12.06
N ILE A 400 -23.58 -10.04 -11.19
CA ILE A 400 -24.59 -9.00 -11.36
C ILE A 400 -23.99 -7.59 -11.26
N GLU A 401 -22.99 -7.40 -10.42
CA GLU A 401 -22.32 -6.11 -10.25
C GLU A 401 -21.48 -5.74 -11.49
N TYR A 402 -20.98 -6.71 -12.24
CA TYR A 402 -20.23 -6.45 -13.48
C TYR A 402 -21.07 -5.75 -14.54
N THR A 403 -22.39 -5.96 -14.52
CA THR A 403 -23.33 -5.33 -15.45
C THR A 403 -24.01 -4.10 -14.87
N ARG A 404 -24.23 -4.04 -13.54
CA ARG A 404 -24.89 -2.92 -12.87
C ARG A 404 -23.94 -1.76 -12.58
N ASN A 405 -22.73 -2.07 -12.08
CA ASN A 405 -21.75 -1.10 -11.61
C ASN A 405 -20.34 -1.34 -12.20
N PRO A 406 -20.18 -1.44 -13.54
CA PRO A 406 -18.92 -1.85 -14.18
C PRO A 406 -17.75 -0.93 -13.85
N LEU A 407 -17.96 0.38 -13.72
CA LEU A 407 -16.89 1.33 -13.36
C LEU A 407 -16.41 1.12 -11.93
N ARG A 408 -17.31 0.87 -10.98
CA ARG A 408 -16.91 0.55 -9.60
C ARG A 408 -16.12 -0.75 -9.49
N VAL A 409 -16.45 -1.74 -10.32
CA VAL A 409 -15.68 -2.98 -10.46
C VAL A 409 -14.26 -2.66 -10.94
N PHE A 410 -14.12 -1.85 -11.99
CA PHE A 410 -12.81 -1.44 -12.51
C PHE A 410 -11.98 -0.66 -11.46
N GLU A 411 -12.57 0.36 -10.82
CA GLU A 411 -11.90 1.17 -9.80
C GLU A 411 -11.34 0.31 -8.67
N LEU A 412 -12.17 -0.58 -8.11
CA LEU A 412 -11.77 -1.41 -6.97
C LEU A 412 -10.83 -2.55 -7.38
N ASP A 413 -11.20 -3.30 -8.43
CA ASP A 413 -10.47 -4.52 -8.82
C ASP A 413 -9.18 -4.24 -9.57
N PHE A 414 -9.05 -3.09 -10.22
CA PHE A 414 -7.84 -2.69 -10.94
C PHE A 414 -7.09 -1.55 -10.26
N GLU A 415 -7.67 -0.36 -10.13
CA GLU A 415 -6.92 0.83 -9.72
C GLU A 415 -6.41 0.75 -8.27
N GLU A 416 -7.28 0.37 -7.32
CA GLU A 416 -6.87 0.25 -5.92
C GLU A 416 -5.86 -0.90 -5.74
N ASN A 417 -6.09 -2.05 -6.37
CA ASN A 417 -5.15 -3.16 -6.32
C ASN A 417 -3.81 -2.84 -7.02
N LEU A 418 -3.80 -2.09 -8.12
CA LEU A 418 -2.57 -1.63 -8.77
C LEU A 418 -1.74 -0.76 -7.84
N ARG A 419 -2.38 0.10 -7.04
CA ARG A 419 -1.69 0.92 -6.03
C ARG A 419 -0.97 0.04 -5.00
N ILE A 420 -1.65 -0.99 -4.49
CA ILE A 420 -1.05 -1.94 -3.54
C ILE A 420 0.13 -2.67 -4.16
N VAL A 421 0.00 -3.14 -5.39
CA VAL A 421 1.10 -3.79 -6.15
C VAL A 421 2.30 -2.84 -6.28
N ARG A 422 2.08 -1.56 -6.59
CA ARG A 422 3.13 -0.54 -6.65
C ARG A 422 3.84 -0.34 -5.30
N TYR A 423 3.10 -0.38 -4.19
CA TYR A 423 3.73 -0.39 -2.86
C TYR A 423 4.57 -1.65 -2.62
N CYS A 424 4.12 -2.83 -3.09
CA CYS A 424 4.92 -4.05 -3.01
C CYS A 424 6.23 -3.93 -3.79
N VAL A 425 6.21 -3.32 -4.97
CA VAL A 425 7.43 -3.00 -5.77
C VAL A 425 8.32 -2.02 -5.02
N LYS A 426 7.75 -0.88 -4.56
CA LYS A 426 8.46 0.19 -3.85
C LYS A 426 9.22 -0.32 -2.61
N TYR A 427 8.62 -1.25 -1.86
CA TYR A 427 9.16 -1.78 -0.61
C TYR A 427 9.73 -3.19 -0.71
N ASN A 428 9.88 -3.72 -1.94
CA ASN A 428 10.38 -5.07 -2.22
C ASN A 428 9.66 -6.16 -1.39
N LYS A 429 8.33 -6.16 -1.45
CA LYS A 429 7.47 -7.12 -0.72
C LYS A 429 6.95 -8.20 -1.64
N ARG A 430 6.66 -9.37 -1.06
CA ARG A 430 6.05 -10.47 -1.78
C ARG A 430 4.54 -10.28 -1.85
N VAL A 431 3.95 -10.38 -3.04
CA VAL A 431 2.50 -10.33 -3.23
C VAL A 431 1.94 -11.69 -3.65
N ILE A 432 0.90 -12.15 -2.96
CA ILE A 432 0.08 -13.30 -3.37
C ILE A 432 -1.22 -12.70 -3.90
N PHE A 433 -1.34 -12.62 -5.23
CA PHE A 433 -2.42 -11.86 -5.85
C PHE A 433 -3.58 -12.76 -6.26
N PRO A 434 -4.84 -12.42 -5.83
CA PRO A 434 -6.04 -13.11 -6.25
C PRO A 434 -6.41 -12.72 -7.69
N SER A 435 -5.96 -13.52 -8.65
CA SER A 435 -6.52 -13.53 -10.00
C SER A 435 -7.86 -14.29 -9.98
N THR A 436 -8.30 -14.86 -11.06
CA THR A 436 -9.58 -15.58 -11.14
C THR A 436 -9.56 -16.57 -12.31
N SER A 437 -10.34 -17.63 -12.22
CA SER A 437 -10.61 -18.50 -13.38
C SER A 437 -11.34 -17.78 -14.53
N GLU A 438 -11.94 -16.61 -14.26
CA GLU A 438 -12.61 -15.81 -15.28
C GLU A 438 -11.64 -15.15 -16.27
N VAL A 439 -10.36 -15.07 -15.97
CA VAL A 439 -9.36 -14.56 -16.92
C VAL A 439 -9.24 -15.43 -18.17
N TYR A 440 -9.58 -16.71 -18.10
CA TYR A 440 -9.59 -17.58 -19.27
C TYR A 440 -10.74 -17.24 -20.23
N GLY A 441 -11.82 -16.67 -19.70
CA GLY A 441 -12.96 -16.21 -20.49
C GLY A 441 -13.59 -17.31 -21.33
N MET A 442 -13.61 -17.12 -22.65
CA MET A 442 -14.17 -18.05 -23.63
C MET A 442 -13.12 -19.01 -24.20
N CYS A 443 -12.10 -19.38 -23.41
CA CYS A 443 -11.14 -20.42 -23.78
C CYS A 443 -11.86 -21.74 -24.07
N GLU A 444 -11.44 -22.43 -25.11
CA GLU A 444 -12.05 -23.70 -25.57
C GLU A 444 -11.23 -24.94 -25.19
N ASP A 445 -10.13 -24.78 -24.45
CA ASP A 445 -9.31 -25.91 -23.99
C ASP A 445 -10.10 -26.77 -23.00
N ASP A 446 -9.96 -28.10 -23.08
CA ASP A 446 -10.62 -29.06 -22.18
C ASP A 446 -10.26 -28.83 -20.70
N ALA A 447 -9.03 -28.42 -20.42
CA ALA A 447 -8.55 -28.02 -19.11
C ALA A 447 -7.68 -26.75 -19.23
N PHE A 448 -7.97 -25.74 -18.43
CA PHE A 448 -7.31 -24.46 -18.47
C PHE A 448 -5.91 -24.52 -17.85
N ASP A 449 -4.90 -24.44 -18.69
CA ASP A 449 -3.47 -24.53 -18.35
C ASP A 449 -2.93 -23.12 -18.07
N GLU A 450 -2.25 -22.92 -16.95
CA GLU A 450 -1.74 -21.61 -16.50
C GLU A 450 -0.77 -20.98 -17.49
N ASP A 451 0.01 -21.79 -18.20
CA ASP A 451 1.11 -21.36 -19.05
C ASP A 451 0.75 -21.30 -20.53
N LYS A 452 -0.32 -22.01 -20.95
CA LYS A 452 -0.61 -22.24 -22.37
C LYS A 452 -1.98 -21.78 -22.82
N SER A 453 -3.00 -21.89 -21.95
CA SER A 453 -4.36 -21.56 -22.33
C SER A 453 -4.54 -20.09 -22.70
N PRO A 454 -5.21 -19.77 -23.83
CA PRO A 454 -5.45 -18.40 -24.22
C PRO A 454 -6.45 -17.73 -23.29
N LEU A 455 -6.30 -16.41 -23.11
CA LEU A 455 -7.17 -15.57 -22.30
C LEU A 455 -8.10 -14.79 -23.25
N ILE A 456 -9.29 -15.33 -23.55
CA ILE A 456 -10.21 -14.83 -24.59
C ILE A 456 -11.39 -14.14 -23.95
N LEU A 457 -11.60 -12.86 -24.23
CA LEU A 457 -12.74 -12.08 -23.75
C LEU A 457 -13.73 -11.78 -24.88
N GLY A 458 -14.98 -11.51 -24.49
CA GLY A 458 -16.04 -11.16 -25.43
C GLY A 458 -16.00 -9.68 -25.86
N PRO A 459 -17.00 -9.26 -26.66
CA PRO A 459 -17.07 -7.91 -27.19
C PRO A 459 -17.29 -6.87 -26.09
N ILE A 460 -16.84 -5.63 -26.34
CA ILE A 460 -16.88 -4.51 -25.39
C ILE A 460 -18.31 -4.23 -24.89
N SER A 461 -19.33 -4.45 -25.74
CA SER A 461 -20.74 -4.28 -25.36
C SER A 461 -21.22 -5.25 -24.26
N LYS A 462 -20.47 -6.32 -24.00
CA LYS A 462 -20.74 -7.26 -22.92
C LYS A 462 -19.99 -6.84 -21.66
N GLN A 463 -20.60 -5.98 -20.86
CA GLN A 463 -20.00 -5.33 -19.68
C GLN A 463 -19.50 -6.31 -18.63
N ARG A 464 -20.05 -7.53 -18.56
CA ARG A 464 -19.56 -8.55 -17.64
C ARG A 464 -18.05 -8.83 -17.74
N TRP A 465 -17.46 -8.55 -18.89
CA TRP A 465 -16.03 -8.79 -19.10
C TRP A 465 -15.13 -7.78 -18.39
N ILE A 466 -15.70 -6.70 -17.82
CA ILE A 466 -14.91 -5.68 -17.09
C ILE A 466 -14.10 -6.29 -15.96
N TYR A 467 -14.67 -7.23 -15.19
CA TYR A 467 -13.98 -7.93 -14.12
C TYR A 467 -12.80 -8.76 -14.63
N SER A 468 -13.06 -9.60 -15.64
CA SER A 468 -12.04 -10.44 -16.26
C SER A 468 -10.92 -9.60 -16.89
N CYS A 469 -11.28 -8.48 -17.56
CA CYS A 469 -10.34 -7.51 -18.11
C CYS A 469 -9.44 -6.90 -17.02
N SER A 470 -10.03 -6.43 -15.94
CA SER A 470 -9.30 -5.82 -14.82
C SER A 470 -8.29 -6.80 -14.22
N LYS A 471 -8.71 -8.06 -14.00
CA LYS A 471 -7.83 -9.09 -13.47
C LYS A 471 -6.75 -9.53 -14.48
N GLN A 472 -7.08 -9.70 -15.76
CA GLN A 472 -6.09 -10.01 -16.81
C GLN A 472 -5.02 -8.90 -16.94
N LEU A 473 -5.44 -7.64 -16.92
CA LEU A 473 -4.52 -6.52 -17.04
C LEU A 473 -3.59 -6.47 -15.82
N LEU A 474 -4.12 -6.70 -14.62
CA LEU A 474 -3.34 -6.68 -13.40
C LEU A 474 -2.38 -7.88 -13.31
N ASP A 475 -2.79 -9.09 -13.75
CA ASP A 475 -1.90 -10.25 -13.92
C ASP A 475 -0.67 -9.91 -14.78
N ARG A 476 -0.89 -9.23 -15.92
CA ARG A 476 0.18 -8.82 -16.84
C ARG A 476 1.08 -7.74 -16.25
N VAL A 477 0.53 -6.77 -15.52
CA VAL A 477 1.29 -5.72 -14.83
C VAL A 477 2.16 -6.32 -13.73
N ILE A 478 1.63 -7.23 -12.90
CA ILE A 478 2.38 -7.94 -11.87
C ILE A 478 3.51 -8.76 -12.49
N TRP A 479 3.22 -9.49 -13.56
CA TRP A 479 4.23 -10.25 -14.31
C TRP A 479 5.34 -9.34 -14.85
N ALA A 480 4.99 -8.20 -15.43
CA ALA A 480 5.95 -7.21 -15.93
C ALA A 480 6.84 -6.66 -14.81
N TYR A 481 6.27 -6.31 -13.64
CA TYR A 481 7.04 -5.90 -12.47
C TYR A 481 7.95 -7.02 -11.95
N GLY A 482 7.53 -8.28 -12.03
CA GLY A 482 8.39 -9.43 -11.72
C GLY A 482 9.63 -9.47 -12.60
N LYS A 483 9.48 -9.23 -13.90
CA LYS A 483 10.58 -9.25 -14.86
C LYS A 483 11.47 -8.00 -14.83
N SER A 484 10.89 -6.81 -14.66
CA SER A 484 11.60 -5.53 -14.77
C SER A 484 12.09 -4.98 -13.43
N ALA A 485 11.38 -5.24 -12.33
CA ALA A 485 11.66 -4.68 -11.01
C ALA A 485 11.94 -5.74 -9.93
N GLY A 486 11.97 -7.02 -10.29
CA GLY A 486 12.25 -8.12 -9.35
C GLY A 486 11.14 -8.34 -8.31
N LEU A 487 9.89 -7.92 -8.59
CA LEU A 487 8.77 -8.18 -7.70
C LEU A 487 8.59 -9.69 -7.49
N ARG A 488 8.60 -10.11 -6.23
CA ARG A 488 8.25 -11.48 -5.87
C ARG A 488 6.73 -11.61 -5.80
N PHE A 489 6.16 -12.50 -6.62
CA PHE A 489 4.71 -12.66 -6.68
C PHE A 489 4.31 -14.11 -6.91
N THR A 490 3.08 -14.44 -6.51
CA THR A 490 2.35 -15.62 -6.97
C THR A 490 0.95 -15.17 -7.38
N LEU A 491 0.52 -15.48 -8.60
CA LEU A 491 -0.86 -15.28 -9.03
C LEU A 491 -1.64 -16.57 -8.75
N PHE A 492 -2.70 -16.51 -7.98
CA PHE A 492 -3.58 -17.67 -7.80
C PHE A 492 -4.94 -17.45 -8.45
N ARG A 493 -5.48 -18.49 -9.09
CA ARG A 493 -6.74 -18.48 -9.82
C ARG A 493 -7.72 -19.45 -9.18
N PRO A 494 -8.64 -19.00 -8.31
CA PRO A 494 -9.65 -19.85 -7.70
C PRO A 494 -10.71 -20.28 -8.71
N PHE A 495 -11.16 -21.55 -8.60
CA PHE A 495 -12.23 -22.14 -9.41
C PHE A 495 -13.43 -22.50 -8.53
N ASN A 496 -14.43 -21.62 -8.50
CA ASN A 496 -15.73 -21.76 -7.83
C ASN A 496 -15.67 -22.45 -6.45
N TRP A 497 -15.02 -21.81 -5.49
CA TRP A 497 -14.90 -22.37 -4.14
C TRP A 497 -16.25 -22.37 -3.44
N LEU A 498 -16.56 -23.49 -2.75
CA LEU A 498 -17.73 -23.70 -1.91
C LEU A 498 -17.30 -23.90 -0.46
N GLY A 499 -18.18 -23.60 0.49
CA GLY A 499 -17.96 -23.87 1.88
C GLY A 499 -18.74 -22.95 2.81
N PRO A 500 -18.63 -23.15 4.12
CA PRO A 500 -19.21 -22.27 5.13
C PRO A 500 -18.79 -20.81 4.95
N ARG A 501 -19.72 -19.88 5.22
CA ARG A 501 -19.48 -18.41 5.14
C ARG A 501 -19.14 -17.90 3.74
N LEU A 502 -19.52 -18.62 2.67
CA LEU A 502 -19.27 -18.22 1.28
C LEU A 502 -19.82 -16.82 0.97
N ASP A 503 -21.07 -16.60 1.35
CA ASP A 503 -21.82 -15.34 1.28
C ASP A 503 -22.74 -15.28 2.51
N SER A 504 -23.71 -14.37 2.56
CA SER A 504 -24.81 -14.38 3.52
C SER A 504 -26.14 -14.60 2.82
N LEU A 505 -27.14 -15.13 3.55
CA LEU A 505 -28.52 -15.21 3.01
C LEU A 505 -29.10 -13.83 2.73
N ASP A 506 -28.66 -12.79 3.46
CA ASP A 506 -29.07 -11.40 3.19
C ASP A 506 -28.50 -10.89 1.86
N SER A 507 -27.27 -11.23 1.52
CA SER A 507 -26.73 -10.91 0.19
C SER A 507 -27.46 -11.64 -0.92
N ALA A 508 -27.93 -12.86 -0.67
CA ALA A 508 -28.77 -13.60 -1.61
C ALA A 508 -30.15 -12.94 -1.80
N ARG A 509 -30.78 -12.42 -0.74
CA ARG A 509 -32.08 -11.69 -0.82
C ARG A 509 -31.99 -10.45 -1.71
N ILE A 510 -30.88 -9.76 -1.74
CA ILE A 510 -30.67 -8.61 -2.63
C ILE A 510 -30.09 -8.99 -4.01
N GLY A 511 -29.93 -10.29 -4.29
CA GLY A 511 -29.42 -10.81 -5.55
C GLY A 511 -27.91 -10.63 -5.75
N SER A 512 -27.15 -10.43 -4.67
CA SER A 512 -25.70 -10.21 -4.70
C SER A 512 -24.92 -11.38 -4.09
N SER A 513 -25.32 -12.60 -4.40
CA SER A 513 -24.66 -13.82 -3.93
C SER A 513 -24.22 -14.74 -5.07
N ARG A 514 -23.42 -15.73 -4.73
CA ARG A 514 -23.06 -16.82 -5.64
C ARG A 514 -24.20 -17.83 -5.78
N ALA A 515 -24.16 -18.63 -6.86
CA ALA A 515 -25.25 -19.53 -7.21
C ALA A 515 -25.70 -20.44 -6.07
N ILE A 516 -24.79 -21.14 -5.37
CA ILE A 516 -25.17 -22.06 -4.29
C ILE A 516 -25.89 -21.36 -3.14
N THR A 517 -25.45 -20.16 -2.73
CA THR A 517 -26.10 -19.41 -1.65
C THR A 517 -27.51 -18.97 -2.06
N GLN A 518 -27.70 -18.60 -3.33
CA GLN A 518 -29.03 -18.29 -3.88
C GLN A 518 -29.94 -19.54 -3.88
N LEU A 519 -29.41 -20.69 -4.29
CA LEU A 519 -30.14 -21.95 -4.27
C LEU A 519 -30.57 -22.33 -2.84
N ILE A 520 -29.65 -22.17 -1.85
CA ILE A 520 -29.96 -22.44 -0.42
C ILE A 520 -31.05 -21.48 0.06
N LEU A 521 -30.97 -20.19 -0.28
CA LEU A 521 -32.01 -19.22 0.12
C LEU A 521 -33.38 -19.65 -0.41
N ASN A 522 -33.47 -20.09 -1.67
CA ASN A 522 -34.72 -20.55 -2.24
C ASN A 522 -35.31 -21.74 -1.47
N LEU A 523 -34.46 -22.68 -1.01
CA LEU A 523 -34.92 -23.82 -0.20
C LEU A 523 -35.38 -23.38 1.18
N VAL A 524 -34.63 -22.47 1.84
CA VAL A 524 -34.95 -21.96 3.18
C VAL A 524 -36.25 -21.15 3.20
N GLU A 525 -36.49 -20.35 2.17
CA GLU A 525 -37.67 -19.50 2.07
C GLU A 525 -38.85 -20.17 1.33
N GLY A 526 -38.67 -21.38 0.78
CA GLY A 526 -39.68 -22.10 0.03
C GLY A 526 -40.07 -21.44 -1.30
N THR A 527 -39.14 -20.68 -1.89
CA THR A 527 -39.33 -20.05 -3.20
C THR A 527 -38.78 -20.93 -4.32
N PRO A 528 -39.30 -20.83 -5.57
CA PRO A 528 -38.80 -21.65 -6.65
C PRO A 528 -37.34 -21.32 -7.01
N ILE A 529 -36.57 -22.35 -7.34
CA ILE A 529 -35.20 -22.20 -7.86
C ILE A 529 -35.25 -21.72 -9.31
N GLN A 530 -34.55 -20.66 -9.63
CA GLN A 530 -34.38 -20.12 -10.96
C GLN A 530 -33.06 -20.60 -11.58
N LEU A 531 -33.13 -21.40 -12.64
CA LEU A 531 -31.96 -21.89 -13.37
C LEU A 531 -31.75 -21.06 -14.63
N VAL A 532 -30.66 -20.26 -14.62
CA VAL A 532 -30.32 -19.45 -15.80
C VAL A 532 -29.96 -20.34 -16.97
N ASP A 533 -30.64 -20.13 -18.10
CA ASP A 533 -30.54 -20.93 -19.33
C ASP A 533 -30.66 -22.45 -19.06
N GLY A 534 -31.54 -22.82 -18.11
CA GLY A 534 -31.76 -24.20 -17.69
C GLY A 534 -30.63 -24.81 -16.85
N GLY A 535 -29.61 -24.02 -16.42
CA GLY A 535 -28.53 -24.48 -15.58
C GLY A 535 -27.51 -25.40 -16.25
N ALA A 536 -27.42 -25.40 -17.57
CA ALA A 536 -26.57 -26.32 -18.34
C ALA A 536 -25.05 -25.99 -18.29
N GLN A 537 -24.69 -24.78 -17.86
CA GLN A 537 -23.29 -24.33 -17.78
C GLN A 537 -22.54 -25.11 -16.72
N LYS A 538 -21.40 -25.68 -17.12
CA LYS A 538 -20.54 -26.49 -16.23
C LYS A 538 -19.48 -25.66 -15.50
N ARG A 539 -19.22 -26.05 -14.26
CA ARG A 539 -18.17 -25.46 -13.41
C ARG A 539 -17.46 -26.56 -12.61
N CYS A 540 -16.17 -26.38 -12.34
CA CYS A 540 -15.46 -27.18 -11.35
C CYS A 540 -15.54 -26.50 -10.00
N PHE A 541 -16.10 -27.21 -9.05
CA PHE A 541 -16.29 -26.72 -7.69
C PHE A 541 -15.16 -27.22 -6.76
N THR A 542 -14.71 -26.40 -5.85
CA THR A 542 -13.60 -26.72 -4.95
C THR A 542 -14.02 -26.45 -3.52
N ASP A 543 -13.71 -27.34 -2.62
CA ASP A 543 -13.92 -27.12 -1.21
C ASP A 543 -13.02 -26.00 -0.69
N VAL A 544 -13.56 -25.09 0.12
CA VAL A 544 -12.82 -23.95 0.65
C VAL A 544 -11.62 -24.39 1.48
N SER A 545 -11.75 -25.46 2.28
CA SER A 545 -10.65 -25.94 3.12
C SER A 545 -9.45 -26.39 2.30
N GLU A 546 -9.68 -27.07 1.17
CA GLU A 546 -8.62 -27.46 0.23
C GLU A 546 -7.99 -26.25 -0.48
N GLY A 547 -8.82 -25.29 -0.90
CA GLY A 547 -8.32 -24.04 -1.48
C GLY A 547 -7.46 -23.25 -0.51
N ILE A 548 -7.86 -23.16 0.75
CA ILE A 548 -7.13 -22.50 1.83
C ILE A 548 -5.84 -23.22 2.16
N GLU A 549 -5.83 -24.57 2.19
CA GLU A 549 -4.56 -25.33 2.39
C GLU A 549 -3.58 -25.08 1.24
N CYS A 550 -4.06 -24.98 0.00
CA CYS A 550 -3.23 -24.59 -1.14
C CYS A 550 -2.63 -23.17 -0.93
N LEU A 551 -3.46 -22.17 -0.59
CA LEU A 551 -2.99 -20.83 -0.31
C LEU A 551 -2.00 -20.77 0.84
N TYR A 552 -2.26 -21.51 1.93
CA TYR A 552 -1.33 -21.63 3.05
C TYR A 552 0.05 -22.09 2.59
N ARG A 553 0.13 -23.16 1.76
CA ARG A 553 1.40 -23.66 1.23
C ARG A 553 2.08 -22.65 0.30
N LEU A 554 1.34 -21.92 -0.51
CA LEU A 554 1.87 -20.83 -1.34
C LEU A 554 2.43 -19.68 -0.50
N ILE A 555 1.80 -19.34 0.63
CA ILE A 555 2.27 -18.28 1.55
C ILE A 555 3.52 -18.74 2.30
N ASP A 556 3.51 -19.95 2.86
CA ASP A 556 4.62 -20.55 3.60
C ASP A 556 5.88 -20.68 2.72
N ASN A 557 5.70 -21.06 1.46
CA ASN A 557 6.73 -21.09 0.40
C ASN A 557 8.11 -21.57 0.89
N ARG A 558 8.15 -22.63 1.68
CA ARG A 558 9.38 -23.14 2.31
C ARG A 558 10.50 -23.45 1.33
N ALA A 559 10.13 -23.94 0.15
CA ALA A 559 11.08 -24.25 -0.91
C ALA A 559 11.55 -23.02 -1.71
N GLY A 560 10.89 -21.86 -1.54
CA GLY A 560 11.19 -20.63 -2.26
C GLY A 560 10.88 -20.67 -3.76
N ASN A 561 10.09 -21.65 -4.24
CA ASN A 561 9.85 -21.94 -5.65
C ASN A 561 8.49 -21.42 -6.17
N CYS A 562 7.68 -20.75 -5.33
CA CYS A 562 6.38 -20.22 -5.72
C CYS A 562 6.44 -18.78 -6.26
N ASP A 563 7.60 -18.13 -6.22
CA ASP A 563 7.76 -16.77 -6.70
C ASP A 563 7.90 -16.72 -8.23
N GLY A 564 7.11 -15.84 -8.87
CA GLY A 564 7.03 -15.72 -10.32
C GLY A 564 6.10 -16.75 -10.99
N GLU A 565 5.24 -17.40 -10.22
CA GLU A 565 4.39 -18.51 -10.66
C GLU A 565 2.91 -18.14 -10.73
N ILE A 566 2.17 -18.85 -11.59
CA ILE A 566 0.72 -18.80 -11.70
C ILE A 566 0.15 -20.15 -11.28
N VAL A 567 -0.85 -20.16 -10.43
CA VAL A 567 -1.40 -21.40 -9.85
C VAL A 567 -2.91 -21.42 -9.93
N ASN A 568 -3.48 -22.35 -10.67
CA ASN A 568 -4.90 -22.66 -10.61
C ASN A 568 -5.20 -23.44 -9.31
N ILE A 569 -6.22 -23.01 -8.59
CA ILE A 569 -6.69 -23.70 -7.38
C ILE A 569 -8.14 -24.16 -7.60
N GLY A 570 -8.27 -25.41 -7.98
CA GLY A 570 -9.55 -25.99 -8.35
C GLY A 570 -9.53 -27.52 -8.33
N ASN A 571 -10.71 -28.15 -8.22
CA ASN A 571 -10.83 -29.59 -8.30
C ASN A 571 -11.34 -29.99 -9.71
N PRO A 572 -10.49 -30.55 -10.59
CA PRO A 572 -10.89 -30.92 -11.94
C PRO A 572 -11.89 -32.09 -11.98
N ASP A 573 -12.01 -32.86 -10.89
CA ASP A 573 -12.90 -34.03 -10.82
C ASP A 573 -14.32 -33.66 -10.33
N ASN A 574 -14.50 -32.44 -9.79
CA ASN A 574 -15.77 -31.90 -9.33
C ASN A 574 -16.45 -31.03 -10.41
N GLU A 575 -16.40 -31.44 -11.68
CA GLU A 575 -17.16 -30.75 -12.73
C GLU A 575 -18.64 -31.10 -12.65
N ALA A 576 -19.50 -30.11 -12.50
CA ALA A 576 -20.95 -30.26 -12.53
C ALA A 576 -21.61 -29.03 -13.19
N SER A 577 -22.79 -29.23 -13.77
CA SER A 577 -23.66 -28.15 -14.18
C SER A 577 -24.34 -27.50 -12.98
N ILE A 578 -24.90 -26.30 -13.16
CA ILE A 578 -25.67 -25.65 -12.10
C ILE A 578 -26.93 -26.43 -11.77
N LEU A 579 -27.51 -27.13 -12.77
CA LEU A 579 -28.64 -28.04 -12.55
C LEU A 579 -28.23 -29.21 -11.65
N GLU A 580 -27.13 -29.93 -11.98
CA GLU A 580 -26.61 -31.02 -11.15
C GLU A 580 -26.27 -30.57 -9.74
N LEU A 581 -25.70 -29.36 -9.59
CA LEU A 581 -25.44 -28.76 -8.25
C LEU A 581 -26.75 -28.57 -7.47
N ALA A 582 -27.82 -28.07 -8.14
CA ALA A 582 -29.12 -27.86 -7.50
C ALA A 582 -29.78 -29.20 -7.11
N GLU A 583 -29.63 -30.24 -7.94
CA GLU A 583 -30.14 -31.58 -7.65
C GLU A 583 -29.45 -32.21 -6.46
N ILE A 584 -28.11 -32.15 -6.39
CA ILE A 584 -27.29 -32.60 -5.25
C ILE A 584 -27.73 -31.87 -3.97
N LEU A 585 -27.87 -30.53 -4.06
CA LEU A 585 -28.26 -29.68 -2.93
C LEU A 585 -29.65 -30.08 -2.42
N LEU A 586 -30.60 -30.33 -3.30
CA LEU A 586 -31.97 -30.74 -2.94
C LEU A 586 -31.97 -32.11 -2.26
N GLU A 587 -31.21 -33.09 -2.76
CA GLU A 587 -31.08 -34.41 -2.15
C GLU A 587 -30.48 -34.33 -0.73
N GLU A 588 -29.46 -33.49 -0.50
CA GLU A 588 -28.87 -33.31 0.82
C GLU A 588 -29.80 -32.53 1.76
N PHE A 589 -30.56 -31.55 1.21
CA PHE A 589 -31.58 -30.83 1.97
C PHE A 589 -32.71 -31.74 2.46
N ASP A 590 -33.22 -32.65 1.61
CA ASP A 590 -34.29 -33.57 2.00
C ASP A 590 -33.86 -34.59 3.05
N LYS A 591 -32.56 -34.90 3.14
CA LYS A 591 -32.02 -35.81 4.14
C LYS A 591 -31.53 -35.06 5.42
N HIS A 592 -31.58 -33.74 5.42
CA HIS A 592 -30.98 -32.96 6.50
C HIS A 592 -31.78 -33.06 7.82
N PRO A 593 -31.14 -33.19 9.00
CA PRO A 593 -31.85 -33.30 10.29
C PRO A 593 -32.80 -32.14 10.60
N LEU A 594 -32.53 -30.95 10.07
CA LEU A 594 -33.37 -29.76 10.26
C LEU A 594 -34.46 -29.60 9.18
N ARG A 595 -34.61 -30.54 8.25
CA ARG A 595 -35.51 -30.46 7.08
C ARG A 595 -36.92 -30.01 7.43
N ASP A 596 -37.48 -30.58 8.49
CA ASP A 596 -38.84 -30.30 8.96
C ASP A 596 -39.07 -28.87 9.47
N GLN A 597 -38.02 -28.11 9.68
CA GLN A 597 -38.09 -26.71 10.10
C GLN A 597 -38.22 -25.75 8.91
N PHE A 598 -38.18 -26.23 7.69
CA PHE A 598 -38.20 -25.45 6.47
C PHE A 598 -39.38 -25.80 5.60
N PRO A 599 -39.82 -24.86 4.70
CA PRO A 599 -40.90 -25.08 3.78
C PRO A 599 -40.67 -26.26 2.83
N ALA A 600 -41.77 -26.72 2.19
CA ALA A 600 -41.67 -27.66 1.08
C ALA A 600 -41.01 -27.00 -0.14
N PHE A 601 -40.26 -27.79 -0.90
CA PHE A 601 -39.64 -27.34 -2.13
C PHE A 601 -40.66 -26.92 -3.19
N SER A 602 -40.48 -25.74 -3.79
CA SER A 602 -41.46 -25.11 -4.71
C SER A 602 -41.18 -25.33 -6.21
N GLY A 603 -40.19 -26.18 -6.54
CA GLY A 603 -39.86 -26.50 -7.93
C GLY A 603 -38.72 -25.68 -8.52
N MET A 604 -38.29 -26.03 -9.74
CA MET A 604 -37.27 -25.35 -10.52
C MET A 604 -37.85 -24.80 -11.82
N HIS A 605 -37.38 -23.59 -12.23
CA HIS A 605 -37.80 -22.95 -13.48
C HIS A 605 -36.57 -22.45 -14.24
N ALA A 606 -36.59 -22.63 -15.55
CA ALA A 606 -35.60 -21.99 -16.41
C ALA A 606 -35.93 -20.50 -16.59
N ILE A 607 -34.87 -19.66 -16.56
CA ILE A 607 -34.94 -18.24 -16.86
C ILE A 607 -33.85 -17.88 -17.86
N GLU A 608 -34.15 -17.02 -18.82
CA GLU A 608 -33.15 -16.54 -19.78
C GLU A 608 -32.10 -15.68 -19.10
N SER A 609 -30.80 -15.86 -19.44
CA SER A 609 -29.69 -15.11 -18.89
C SER A 609 -29.81 -13.59 -19.06
N GLN A 610 -30.35 -13.16 -20.22
CA GLN A 610 -30.63 -11.75 -20.50
C GLN A 610 -31.65 -11.14 -19.53
N ARG A 611 -32.70 -11.92 -19.17
CA ARG A 611 -33.69 -11.46 -18.19
C ARG A 611 -33.16 -11.42 -16.76
N TYR A 612 -32.24 -12.33 -16.42
CA TYR A 612 -31.70 -12.44 -15.06
C TYR A 612 -30.57 -11.44 -14.81
N TYR A 613 -29.59 -11.34 -15.72
CA TYR A 613 -28.39 -10.50 -15.57
C TYR A 613 -28.40 -9.21 -16.41
N GLY A 614 -29.33 -9.07 -17.38
CA GLY A 614 -29.36 -7.97 -18.33
C GLY A 614 -28.59 -8.24 -19.63
N ASP A 615 -28.72 -7.31 -20.61
CA ASP A 615 -28.13 -7.42 -21.96
C ASP A 615 -26.58 -7.48 -21.99
N GLY A 616 -25.96 -6.95 -20.99
CA GLY A 616 -24.49 -6.91 -20.84
C GLY A 616 -23.84 -8.24 -20.43
N TYR A 617 -24.64 -9.26 -20.12
CA TYR A 617 -24.13 -10.56 -19.68
C TYR A 617 -23.82 -11.50 -20.85
N GLN A 618 -22.83 -12.34 -20.68
CA GLN A 618 -22.45 -13.45 -21.57
C GLN A 618 -21.80 -14.55 -20.72
N ASP A 619 -22.30 -15.77 -20.77
CA ASP A 619 -21.74 -16.87 -19.99
C ASP A 619 -20.72 -17.69 -20.79
N VAL A 620 -19.94 -18.52 -20.09
CA VAL A 620 -19.00 -19.48 -20.65
C VAL A 620 -19.50 -20.90 -20.41
N LYS A 621 -19.25 -21.78 -21.36
CA LYS A 621 -19.82 -23.15 -21.38
C LYS A 621 -19.25 -24.02 -20.26
N HIS A 622 -17.92 -24.00 -20.06
CA HIS A 622 -17.24 -24.78 -19.03
C HIS A 622 -16.03 -24.04 -18.48
N ARG A 623 -15.58 -24.45 -17.30
CA ARG A 623 -14.33 -23.98 -16.66
C ARG A 623 -13.74 -25.13 -15.87
N ARG A 624 -12.76 -25.81 -16.44
CA ARG A 624 -12.06 -26.91 -15.79
C ARG A 624 -10.58 -26.55 -15.59
N PRO A 625 -10.01 -26.61 -14.37
CA PRO A 625 -8.59 -26.30 -14.13
C PRO A 625 -7.67 -27.43 -14.54
N SER A 626 -6.49 -27.09 -15.09
CA SER A 626 -5.29 -27.88 -14.89
C SER A 626 -4.69 -27.47 -13.53
N ILE A 627 -4.27 -28.44 -12.74
CA ILE A 627 -3.63 -28.22 -11.42
C ILE A 627 -2.15 -28.61 -11.42
N LYS A 628 -1.55 -28.68 -12.59
CA LYS A 628 -0.15 -29.13 -12.74
C LYS A 628 0.86 -28.29 -11.96
N ASN A 629 0.64 -26.97 -11.89
CA ASN A 629 1.52 -26.06 -11.18
C ASN A 629 1.36 -26.20 -9.66
N ALA A 630 0.14 -26.32 -9.13
CA ALA A 630 -0.08 -26.62 -7.72
C ALA A 630 0.59 -27.92 -7.29
N LYS A 631 0.46 -28.98 -8.10
CA LYS A 631 1.10 -30.27 -7.84
C LYS A 631 2.63 -30.16 -7.88
N ARG A 632 3.17 -29.53 -8.92
CA ARG A 632 4.63 -29.36 -9.10
C ARG A 632 5.29 -28.53 -8.00
N LEU A 633 4.64 -27.41 -7.59
CA LEU A 633 5.25 -26.41 -6.72
C LEU A 633 5.12 -26.77 -5.23
N ILE A 634 3.98 -27.29 -4.83
CA ILE A 634 3.62 -27.44 -3.41
C ILE A 634 3.02 -28.81 -3.08
N ASP A 635 3.09 -29.78 -4.00
CA ASP A 635 2.53 -31.14 -3.85
C ASP A 635 1.08 -31.11 -3.35
N TRP A 636 0.24 -30.29 -4.03
CA TRP A 636 -1.16 -30.12 -3.67
C TRP A 636 -2.08 -30.77 -4.70
N GLU A 637 -3.01 -31.58 -4.23
CA GLU A 637 -4.11 -32.19 -4.99
C GLU A 637 -5.38 -32.15 -4.15
N PRO A 638 -6.53 -31.74 -4.72
CA PRO A 638 -7.82 -31.76 -4.03
C PRO A 638 -8.36 -33.20 -3.94
N ARG A 639 -9.12 -33.48 -2.88
CA ARG A 639 -9.67 -34.82 -2.60
C ARG A 639 -11.15 -34.80 -2.22
N ILE A 640 -11.65 -33.64 -1.74
CA ILE A 640 -13.04 -33.52 -1.27
C ILE A 640 -13.96 -33.50 -2.48
N MET A 641 -14.95 -34.39 -2.48
CA MET A 641 -15.91 -34.50 -3.58
C MET A 641 -17.01 -33.45 -3.44
N LEU A 642 -17.61 -33.04 -4.57
CA LEU A 642 -18.63 -31.99 -4.62
C LEU A 642 -19.77 -32.20 -3.62
N ARG A 643 -20.27 -33.41 -3.47
CA ARG A 643 -21.38 -33.73 -2.55
C ARG A 643 -21.01 -33.45 -1.09
N GLU A 644 -19.78 -33.72 -0.70
CA GLU A 644 -19.31 -33.42 0.67
C GLU A 644 -19.28 -31.93 0.93
N SER A 645 -18.71 -31.15 0.00
CA SER A 645 -18.67 -29.67 0.10
C SER A 645 -20.07 -29.06 0.09
N VAL A 646 -20.98 -29.58 -0.72
CA VAL A 646 -22.40 -29.13 -0.74
C VAL A 646 -23.07 -29.40 0.60
N LYS A 647 -22.89 -30.60 1.16
CA LYS A 647 -23.46 -31.00 2.44
C LYS A 647 -22.97 -30.10 3.58
N GLU A 648 -21.68 -29.85 3.66
CA GLU A 648 -21.08 -29.00 4.68
C GLU A 648 -21.53 -27.54 4.54
N THR A 649 -21.55 -27.02 3.31
CA THR A 649 -22.07 -25.68 3.01
C THR A 649 -23.53 -25.55 3.44
N LEU A 650 -24.37 -26.51 3.08
CA LEU A 650 -25.78 -26.52 3.43
C LEU A 650 -25.99 -26.60 4.95
N ASP A 651 -25.32 -27.53 5.66
CA ASP A 651 -25.42 -27.67 7.10
C ASP A 651 -25.13 -26.35 7.82
N PHE A 652 -24.06 -25.65 7.39
CA PHE A 652 -23.72 -24.33 7.94
C PHE A 652 -24.88 -23.32 7.78
N PHE A 653 -25.39 -23.13 6.57
CA PHE A 653 -26.41 -22.12 6.33
C PHE A 653 -27.75 -22.47 7.01
N LEU A 654 -28.12 -23.74 7.09
CA LEU A 654 -29.36 -24.13 7.75
C LEU A 654 -29.28 -23.92 9.28
N ARG A 655 -28.15 -24.24 9.90
CA ARG A 655 -27.95 -23.99 11.35
C ARG A 655 -27.90 -22.51 11.65
N ASP A 656 -27.15 -21.75 10.88
CA ASP A 656 -27.02 -20.29 11.06
C ASP A 656 -28.40 -19.61 10.94
N TYR A 657 -29.20 -20.01 9.94
CA TYR A 657 -30.56 -19.49 9.79
C TYR A 657 -31.47 -19.80 10.99
N VAL A 658 -31.43 -21.02 11.49
CA VAL A 658 -32.24 -21.43 12.65
C VAL A 658 -31.79 -20.66 13.91
N GLU A 659 -30.50 -20.54 14.14
CA GLU A 659 -29.96 -19.80 15.28
C GLU A 659 -30.33 -18.31 15.24
N GLN A 660 -30.25 -17.67 14.08
CA GLN A 660 -30.67 -16.28 13.89
C GLN A 660 -32.18 -16.10 14.13
N ARG A 661 -33.01 -16.96 13.54
CA ARG A 661 -34.47 -16.96 13.72
C ARG A 661 -34.86 -17.11 15.20
N ASP A 662 -34.26 -18.07 15.91
CA ASP A 662 -34.56 -18.34 17.30
C ASP A 662 -34.08 -17.20 18.22
N SER A 663 -32.99 -16.55 17.88
CA SER A 663 -32.47 -15.38 18.59
C SER A 663 -33.39 -14.17 18.44
N LEU A 664 -33.90 -13.92 17.25
CA LEU A 664 -34.86 -12.85 16.97
C LEU A 664 -36.18 -13.11 17.74
N ALA A 665 -36.71 -14.35 17.74
CA ALA A 665 -37.89 -14.71 18.47
C ALA A 665 -37.74 -14.50 20.00
N LYS A 666 -36.57 -14.80 20.55
CA LYS A 666 -36.26 -14.51 21.97
C LYS A 666 -36.22 -13.01 22.26
N LEU A 667 -35.65 -12.22 21.40
CA LEU A 667 -35.60 -10.75 21.52
C LEU A 667 -36.99 -10.14 21.49
N ASP A 668 -37.85 -10.60 20.59
CA ASP A 668 -39.25 -10.12 20.49
C ASP A 668 -40.07 -10.51 21.69
N ALA A 669 -39.89 -11.73 22.21
CA ALA A 669 -40.52 -12.16 23.47
C ALA A 669 -40.09 -11.30 24.67
N ILE A 670 -38.80 -10.93 24.76
CA ILE A 670 -38.29 -10.04 25.80
C ILE A 670 -38.87 -8.61 25.66
N LYS A 671 -39.01 -8.10 24.42
CA LYS A 671 -39.63 -6.80 24.18
C LYS A 671 -41.11 -6.78 24.55
N GLN A 672 -41.86 -7.84 24.24
CA GLN A 672 -43.27 -7.99 24.60
C GLN A 672 -43.48 -8.17 26.12
N ALA A 673 -42.52 -8.77 26.82
CA ALA A 673 -42.59 -8.91 28.28
C ALA A 673 -42.24 -7.62 29.05
N LYS A 674 -41.63 -6.64 28.40
CA LYS A 674 -41.22 -5.35 28.97
C LYS A 674 -42.16 -4.18 28.61
N GLY A 675 -43.10 -4.36 27.69
CA GLY A 675 -44.14 -3.37 27.31
C GLY A 675 -45.47 -3.73 27.99
#